data_17f1006fe8b38e10db165cd359c03b69
#
_entry.id   17f1006fe8b38e10db165cd359c03b69
#
_cell.length_a   1.000
_cell.length_b   1.000
_cell.length_c   1.000
_cell.angle_alpha   90.00
_cell.angle_beta   90.00
_cell.angle_gamma   90.00
#
_symmetry.space_group_name_H-M   'P 1'
#
loop_
_entity.id
_entity.type
_entity.pdbx_description
1 polymer ?
#
loop_
_entity_poly.entity_id
_entity_poly.type
_entity_poly.pdbx_seq_one_letter_code
_entity_poly.pdbx_strand_id
1 'polypeptide(L)'
;MPGENLSRDEARERAALLSVDAYEVSLDVRSAVGEDTGDGPRTFRSVTTIRFRCNEPGASSFADLLAPSVTAVSLNGRDLDPSEVFDGSRILLEDLAADNELVVDAQCAYSRTGEGLHRFVDPEDGEVYLYTQYEPADSRRVFANFEQPDLKAPFRFEVRAPEDWTVWSNGVGERIEKVREALPQKGGGGRRAGGVWRFAETKPISTYITCVVAGPYHQVTDSYERVFEDGTRLEIPLGALCRKGLAKHFDAEDVFLVTKQGLDFFHDHFDYPYPFGKYDQAFVPEYNLGAMENPGMVTFREEYIFRGKVTQASYEARANVILHEMAHMWFGDLVTMEWWDDLWLKESFADFMGSFSLVGATRFTDGWITFANRRKAWAYRADQLPSTHPVTADIRDLQDAKLNFDGITYAKGASVLKQLVAYVGQDAFLEGARRYFKRHAYGNTRLGDLLAVLEETSGRDMGAWARSWLQTAGVNSLTPQVVLGADGRIEELAVVQEAAESYPELRPHRVAVGLYQRSQVGALERYARAETDVAGARTVVSELAGADAPDLVLVNDDDLTYCKIRFDETSLATLREHLGGLTDPLARALCWSALWNLTRDALLPARDFVGLVLRFAGRESDIGVLQMLHAWAESALVHYAAPQWRETGGRALAEGALAELRQAEPGSEHQLAWARFFATAASAPDDLELLKGLLDGTEEIAGLEVDQELRWAFLEPLAAHGVADEKVLAAELARDDTASGKRHQVRCLAARPSAAVKAGAWEQVVDSDALSNALVEATIAGFGQASQRELLAPYTPRYFEAIERVWTERSIQIGMDVVRGLFPALQDSPETLEATDAWLAAHEGAAPALRRLVLEARDDLARALRGQACDAAAGTSAG
;
A
#
# COMPACT_ATOMS: atom_id res chain seq x y z
N MET A 1 -13.28 -18.28 12.62
CA MET A 1 -13.52 -19.47 13.48
C MET A 1 -12.41 -19.57 14.52
N PRO A 2 -12.62 -20.15 15.72
CA PRO A 2 -11.52 -20.43 16.64
C PRO A 2 -10.49 -21.31 15.91
N GLY A 3 -9.23 -20.88 15.90
CA GLY A 3 -8.15 -21.60 15.22
C GLY A 3 -7.63 -20.95 13.94
N GLU A 4 -8.43 -20.18 13.21
CA GLU A 4 -7.95 -19.47 12.02
C GLU A 4 -7.20 -18.17 12.37
N ASN A 5 -7.45 -17.58 13.51
CA ASN A 5 -6.86 -16.32 13.94
C ASN A 5 -5.89 -16.54 15.11
N LEU A 6 -4.61 -16.81 14.78
CA LEU A 6 -3.57 -17.03 15.79
C LEU A 6 -3.40 -15.78 16.64
N SER A 7 -3.50 -15.94 17.95
CA SER A 7 -3.26 -14.87 18.91
C SER A 7 -1.77 -14.75 19.28
N ARG A 8 -1.37 -13.55 19.71
CA ARG A 8 -0.01 -13.27 20.18
C ARG A 8 0.40 -14.19 21.34
N ASP A 9 -0.54 -14.48 22.24
CA ASP A 9 -0.24 -15.33 23.40
C ASP A 9 -0.01 -16.79 22.98
N GLU A 10 -0.83 -17.34 22.07
CA GLU A 10 -0.58 -18.66 21.46
C GLU A 10 0.76 -18.72 20.74
N ALA A 11 1.10 -17.70 19.96
CA ALA A 11 2.37 -17.62 19.26
C ALA A 11 3.56 -17.59 20.23
N ARG A 12 3.45 -16.81 21.32
CA ARG A 12 4.49 -16.72 22.37
C ARG A 12 4.66 -18.03 23.10
N GLU A 13 3.58 -18.72 23.47
CA GLU A 13 3.63 -20.04 24.12
C GLU A 13 4.29 -21.06 23.18
N ARG A 14 3.93 -21.05 21.90
CA ARG A 14 4.50 -21.93 20.89
C ARG A 14 5.98 -21.67 20.66
N ALA A 15 6.42 -20.42 20.54
CA ALA A 15 7.83 -20.05 20.41
C ALA A 15 8.67 -20.40 21.64
N ALA A 16 8.11 -20.33 22.85
CA ALA A 16 8.78 -20.76 24.07
C ALA A 16 8.96 -22.29 24.13
N LEU A 17 8.03 -23.03 23.51
CA LEU A 17 8.02 -24.49 23.53
C LEU A 17 8.83 -25.09 22.38
N LEU A 18 8.76 -24.52 21.16
CA LEU A 18 9.29 -25.10 19.92
C LEU A 18 10.44 -24.30 19.34
N SER A 19 11.34 -25.01 18.66
CA SER A 19 12.30 -24.43 17.71
C SER A 19 12.34 -25.28 16.46
N VAL A 20 12.30 -24.66 15.28
CA VAL A 20 12.19 -25.35 13.99
C VAL A 20 13.56 -25.49 13.38
N ASP A 21 13.93 -26.72 12.98
CA ASP A 21 15.22 -27.01 12.37
C ASP A 21 15.16 -26.94 10.83
N ALA A 22 14.06 -27.42 10.21
CA ALA A 22 13.90 -27.39 8.74
C ALA A 22 12.47 -27.67 8.28
N TYR A 23 12.14 -27.12 7.10
CA TYR A 23 10.97 -27.46 6.30
C TYR A 23 11.39 -28.11 4.98
N GLU A 24 10.75 -29.23 4.61
CA GLU A 24 10.76 -29.79 3.26
C GLU A 24 9.32 -29.74 2.71
N VAL A 25 9.11 -28.96 1.66
CA VAL A 25 7.76 -28.73 1.09
C VAL A 25 7.73 -29.21 -0.35
N SER A 26 6.84 -30.18 -0.63
CA SER A 26 6.62 -30.71 -1.98
C SER A 26 5.21 -30.35 -2.46
N LEU A 27 5.14 -29.57 -3.55
CA LEU A 27 3.90 -29.11 -4.16
C LEU A 27 3.69 -29.78 -5.53
N ASP A 28 2.49 -30.30 -5.78
CA ASP A 28 2.10 -30.78 -7.12
C ASP A 28 1.05 -29.87 -7.73
N VAL A 29 1.51 -28.89 -8.52
CA VAL A 29 0.67 -27.87 -9.15
C VAL A 29 0.26 -28.22 -10.59
N ARG A 30 0.46 -29.46 -11.05
CA ARG A 30 0.06 -29.90 -12.40
C ARG A 30 -1.46 -29.80 -12.64
N SER A 31 -2.25 -29.80 -11.58
CA SER A 31 -3.70 -29.59 -11.61
C SER A 31 -4.13 -28.17 -11.94
N ALA A 32 -3.21 -27.20 -11.94
CA ALA A 32 -3.53 -25.80 -12.24
C ALA A 32 -4.10 -25.59 -13.67
N VAL A 33 -3.70 -26.42 -14.63
CA VAL A 33 -4.14 -26.34 -16.01
C VAL A 33 -5.30 -27.29 -16.32
N GLY A 34 -6.17 -26.93 -17.30
CA GLY A 34 -7.36 -27.68 -17.72
C GLY A 34 -8.66 -27.02 -17.26
N GLU A 35 -9.79 -27.55 -17.77
CA GLU A 35 -11.12 -27.05 -17.48
C GLU A 35 -11.51 -27.27 -16.02
N ASP A 36 -12.31 -26.39 -15.46
CA ASP A 36 -12.92 -26.56 -14.15
C ASP A 36 -14.07 -27.57 -14.28
N THR A 37 -13.89 -28.75 -13.77
CA THR A 37 -14.77 -29.90 -14.01
C THR A 37 -15.56 -30.34 -12.77
N GLY A 38 -15.68 -29.52 -11.72
CA GLY A 38 -16.31 -29.99 -10.46
C GLY A 38 -17.03 -28.92 -9.68
N ASP A 39 -17.98 -29.40 -8.85
CA ASP A 39 -18.62 -28.61 -7.80
C ASP A 39 -17.65 -28.50 -6.60
N GLY A 40 -16.75 -27.54 -6.61
CA GLY A 40 -15.82 -27.30 -5.51
C GLY A 40 -14.53 -26.58 -5.93
N PRO A 41 -13.71 -26.11 -4.98
CA PRO A 41 -12.47 -25.44 -5.28
C PRO A 41 -11.49 -26.36 -5.98
N ARG A 42 -10.77 -25.84 -6.98
CA ARG A 42 -9.64 -26.55 -7.60
C ARG A 42 -8.53 -26.70 -6.57
N THR A 43 -7.96 -27.90 -6.45
CA THR A 43 -6.93 -28.20 -5.44
C THR A 43 -5.61 -28.68 -6.05
N PHE A 44 -4.56 -28.57 -5.25
CA PHE A 44 -3.25 -29.14 -5.49
C PHE A 44 -2.78 -29.93 -4.26
N ARG A 45 -1.90 -30.91 -4.47
CA ARG A 45 -1.34 -31.69 -3.37
C ARG A 45 -0.14 -30.97 -2.77
N SER A 46 -0.11 -30.89 -1.43
CA SER A 46 0.99 -30.38 -0.63
C SER A 46 1.45 -31.45 0.35
N VAL A 47 2.73 -31.78 0.34
CA VAL A 47 3.35 -32.67 1.34
C VAL A 47 4.43 -31.87 2.05
N THR A 48 4.28 -31.74 3.37
CA THR A 48 5.24 -30.99 4.19
C THR A 48 5.86 -31.92 5.22
N THR A 49 7.19 -31.88 5.34
CA THR A 49 7.94 -32.45 6.44
C THR A 49 8.55 -31.34 7.27
N ILE A 50 8.26 -31.30 8.56
CA ILE A 50 8.78 -30.34 9.52
C ILE A 50 9.63 -31.07 10.54
N ARG A 51 10.90 -30.67 10.69
CA ARG A 51 11.78 -31.12 11.78
C ARG A 51 11.92 -30.00 12.81
N PHE A 52 11.62 -30.34 14.05
CA PHE A 52 11.59 -29.37 15.13
C PHE A 52 11.89 -30.01 16.48
N ARG A 53 12.34 -29.18 17.41
CA ARG A 53 12.60 -29.58 18.79
C ARG A 53 11.53 -29.03 19.73
N CYS A 54 11.26 -29.79 20.78
CA CYS A 54 10.39 -29.38 21.85
C CYS A 54 11.20 -29.28 23.16
N ASN A 55 11.12 -28.13 23.81
CA ASN A 55 11.85 -27.85 25.06
C ASN A 55 11.26 -28.60 26.27
N GLU A 56 10.00 -29.04 26.18
CA GLU A 56 9.26 -29.74 27.21
C GLU A 56 8.66 -31.04 26.64
N PRO A 57 9.43 -32.15 26.56
CA PRO A 57 8.93 -33.45 26.06
C PRO A 57 7.67 -33.91 26.82
N GLY A 58 6.67 -34.38 26.09
CA GLY A 58 5.33 -34.69 26.59
C GLY A 58 4.31 -33.56 26.50
N ALA A 59 4.75 -32.34 26.12
CA ALA A 59 3.84 -31.23 25.88
C ALA A 59 3.05 -31.41 24.57
N SER A 60 2.02 -30.57 24.41
CA SER A 60 1.20 -30.49 23.19
C SER A 60 1.35 -29.14 22.54
N SER A 61 1.19 -29.09 21.20
CA SER A 61 1.18 -27.87 20.39
C SER A 61 0.28 -28.09 19.16
N PHE A 62 0.40 -27.25 18.14
CA PHE A 62 -0.34 -27.37 16.89
C PHE A 62 0.48 -26.82 15.72
N ALA A 63 0.24 -27.35 14.53
CA ALA A 63 0.66 -26.77 13.26
C ALA A 63 -0.55 -26.13 12.57
N ASP A 64 -0.32 -25.05 11.83
CA ASP A 64 -1.35 -24.34 11.10
C ASP A 64 -1.49 -24.92 9.67
N LEU A 65 -2.73 -25.10 9.20
CA LEU A 65 -3.04 -25.52 7.83
C LEU A 65 -4.50 -25.18 7.50
N LEU A 66 -4.73 -24.44 6.42
CA LEU A 66 -6.06 -24.21 5.86
C LEU A 66 -6.19 -25.02 4.56
N ALA A 67 -6.81 -26.19 4.63
CA ALA A 67 -6.93 -27.10 3.50
C ALA A 67 -8.33 -27.72 3.42
N PRO A 68 -8.89 -27.93 2.21
CA PRO A 68 -10.13 -28.68 2.02
C PRO A 68 -10.09 -30.11 2.58
N SER A 69 -8.92 -30.74 2.59
CA SER A 69 -8.75 -32.07 3.19
C SER A 69 -7.29 -32.39 3.50
N VAL A 70 -7.08 -33.15 4.57
CA VAL A 70 -5.81 -33.77 4.95
C VAL A 70 -5.90 -35.25 4.69
N THR A 71 -4.94 -35.79 3.92
CA THR A 71 -4.92 -37.20 3.51
C THR A 71 -4.19 -38.09 4.51
N ALA A 72 -3.09 -37.58 5.08
CA ALA A 72 -2.29 -38.30 6.07
C ALA A 72 -1.55 -37.30 6.98
N VAL A 73 -1.40 -37.70 8.24
CA VAL A 73 -0.55 -37.03 9.24
C VAL A 73 0.29 -38.09 9.92
N SER A 74 1.59 -37.87 10.03
CA SER A 74 2.50 -38.71 10.80
C SER A 74 3.37 -37.86 11.71
N LEU A 75 3.41 -38.22 13.00
CA LEU A 75 4.29 -37.58 14.00
C LEU A 75 5.27 -38.63 14.54
N ASN A 76 6.56 -38.39 14.33
CA ASN A 76 7.63 -39.29 14.77
C ASN A 76 7.46 -40.75 14.24
N GLY A 77 6.99 -40.88 12.98
CA GLY A 77 6.72 -42.16 12.34
C GLY A 77 5.45 -42.89 12.85
N ARG A 78 4.66 -42.24 13.70
CA ARG A 78 3.33 -42.72 14.12
C ARG A 78 2.27 -42.03 13.26
N ASP A 79 1.50 -42.82 12.52
CA ASP A 79 0.36 -42.33 11.78
C ASP A 79 -0.76 -41.89 12.73
N LEU A 80 -1.31 -40.73 12.49
CA LEU A 80 -2.42 -40.11 13.21
C LEU A 80 -3.64 -40.08 12.29
N ASP A 81 -4.84 -40.27 12.84
CA ASP A 81 -6.08 -40.12 12.07
C ASP A 81 -6.35 -38.65 11.78
N PRO A 82 -6.31 -38.21 10.51
CA PRO A 82 -6.57 -36.81 10.19
C PRO A 82 -7.92 -36.29 10.70
N SER A 83 -8.93 -37.14 10.80
CA SER A 83 -10.25 -36.73 11.30
C SER A 83 -10.30 -36.47 12.81
N GLU A 84 -9.29 -36.90 13.55
CA GLU A 84 -9.16 -36.69 15.00
C GLU A 84 -8.24 -35.50 15.31
N VAL A 85 -7.22 -35.27 14.46
CA VAL A 85 -6.18 -34.27 14.75
C VAL A 85 -6.31 -32.97 13.95
N PHE A 86 -7.09 -32.93 12.86
CA PHE A 86 -7.27 -31.74 12.02
C PHE A 86 -8.68 -31.18 12.15
N ASP A 87 -8.78 -29.92 12.58
CA ASP A 87 -10.07 -29.22 12.81
C ASP A 87 -10.53 -28.34 11.62
N GLY A 88 -9.78 -28.33 10.51
CA GLY A 88 -10.00 -27.46 9.35
C GLY A 88 -9.03 -26.27 9.27
N SER A 89 -8.34 -25.96 10.36
CA SER A 89 -7.40 -24.85 10.47
C SER A 89 -6.10 -25.19 11.19
N ARG A 90 -6.12 -26.21 12.04
CA ARG A 90 -4.98 -26.63 12.85
C ARG A 90 -4.85 -28.14 12.89
N ILE A 91 -3.62 -28.62 13.00
CA ILE A 91 -3.27 -30.02 13.25
C ILE A 91 -2.76 -30.08 14.70
N LEU A 92 -3.48 -30.78 15.57
CA LEU A 92 -3.10 -30.97 16.97
C LEU A 92 -1.92 -31.96 17.07
N LEU A 93 -0.91 -31.58 17.84
CA LEU A 93 0.30 -32.32 18.10
C LEU A 93 0.39 -32.63 19.59
N GLU A 94 0.19 -33.85 19.97
CA GLU A 94 0.24 -34.30 21.36
C GLU A 94 1.47 -35.17 21.63
N ASP A 95 1.92 -35.19 22.89
CA ASP A 95 3.02 -36.04 23.37
C ASP A 95 4.30 -35.86 22.55
N LEU A 96 4.72 -34.60 22.40
CA LEU A 96 5.92 -34.21 21.67
C LEU A 96 7.18 -34.81 22.31
N ALA A 97 8.06 -35.38 21.48
CA ALA A 97 9.39 -35.78 21.91
C ALA A 97 10.34 -34.53 22.00
N ALA A 98 11.60 -34.74 22.46
CA ALA A 98 12.61 -33.67 22.41
C ALA A 98 12.93 -33.30 20.95
N ASP A 99 13.07 -34.31 20.07
CA ASP A 99 13.24 -34.15 18.62
C ASP A 99 12.03 -34.72 17.90
N ASN A 100 11.43 -33.96 16.97
CA ASN A 100 10.19 -34.34 16.30
C ASN A 100 10.32 -34.21 14.78
N GLU A 101 9.61 -35.10 14.08
CA GLU A 101 9.36 -35.04 12.65
C GLU A 101 7.85 -35.14 12.41
N LEU A 102 7.25 -34.08 11.87
CA LEU A 102 5.85 -34.06 11.43
C LEU A 102 5.80 -34.12 9.91
N VAL A 103 5.03 -35.09 9.39
CA VAL A 103 4.74 -35.18 7.95
C VAL A 103 3.23 -35.00 7.74
N VAL A 104 2.87 -34.09 6.86
CA VAL A 104 1.46 -33.79 6.51
C VAL A 104 1.28 -33.87 4.99
N ASP A 105 0.29 -34.66 4.55
CA ASP A 105 -0.15 -34.79 3.16
C ASP A 105 -1.57 -34.21 3.03
N ALA A 106 -1.72 -33.15 2.28
CA ALA A 106 -2.97 -32.40 2.18
C ALA A 106 -3.33 -32.04 0.74
N GLN A 107 -4.62 -31.76 0.52
CA GLN A 107 -5.14 -31.11 -0.67
C GLN A 107 -5.44 -29.65 -0.33
N CYS A 108 -4.62 -28.74 -0.80
CA CYS A 108 -4.79 -27.31 -0.62
C CYS A 108 -5.53 -26.68 -1.81
N ALA A 109 -6.23 -25.59 -1.60
CA ALA A 109 -7.01 -24.92 -2.64
C ALA A 109 -6.20 -23.85 -3.35
N TYR A 110 -6.32 -23.75 -4.69
CA TYR A 110 -5.90 -22.55 -5.40
C TYR A 110 -6.81 -21.38 -5.01
N SER A 111 -6.21 -20.21 -4.87
CA SER A 111 -6.91 -18.96 -4.58
C SER A 111 -7.21 -18.18 -5.87
N ARG A 112 -8.22 -17.32 -5.79
CA ARG A 112 -8.52 -16.23 -6.73
C ARG A 112 -8.67 -14.89 -6.01
N THR A 113 -8.27 -14.81 -4.73
CA THR A 113 -8.41 -13.64 -3.87
C THR A 113 -7.08 -12.97 -3.56
N GLY A 114 -5.98 -13.42 -4.19
CA GLY A 114 -4.63 -12.88 -3.96
C GLY A 114 -3.97 -13.35 -2.66
N GLU A 115 -4.55 -14.35 -1.98
CA GLU A 115 -4.06 -14.92 -0.71
C GLU A 115 -3.66 -16.39 -0.91
N GLY A 116 -2.56 -16.85 -0.33
CA GLY A 116 -2.05 -18.21 -0.52
C GLY A 116 -1.45 -18.41 -1.92
N LEU A 117 -1.79 -19.52 -2.61
CA LEU A 117 -1.36 -19.78 -3.99
C LEU A 117 -2.44 -19.32 -4.97
N HIS A 118 -2.25 -18.12 -5.51
CA HIS A 118 -3.18 -17.51 -6.47
C HIS A 118 -3.04 -18.15 -7.84
N ARG A 119 -4.19 -18.46 -8.47
CA ARG A 119 -4.28 -18.98 -9.83
C ARG A 119 -5.02 -18.00 -10.74
N PHE A 120 -4.30 -17.47 -11.70
CA PHE A 120 -4.82 -16.58 -12.72
C PHE A 120 -4.86 -17.26 -14.08
N VAL A 121 -5.93 -17.04 -14.85
CA VAL A 121 -6.05 -17.46 -16.24
C VAL A 121 -6.07 -16.20 -17.10
N ASP A 122 -5.07 -16.04 -17.94
CA ASP A 122 -4.96 -14.87 -18.79
C ASP A 122 -6.05 -14.89 -19.88
N PRO A 123 -6.92 -13.89 -19.95
CA PRO A 123 -7.93 -13.82 -21.00
C PRO A 123 -7.35 -13.64 -22.40
N GLU A 124 -6.12 -13.10 -22.55
CA GLU A 124 -5.48 -12.83 -23.84
C GLU A 124 -5.03 -14.12 -24.55
N ASP A 125 -4.47 -15.08 -23.81
CA ASP A 125 -3.88 -16.31 -24.38
C ASP A 125 -4.40 -17.62 -23.77
N GLY A 126 -5.18 -17.54 -22.69
CA GLY A 126 -5.69 -18.70 -21.97
C GLY A 126 -4.66 -19.41 -21.10
N GLU A 127 -3.45 -18.88 -20.97
CA GLU A 127 -2.38 -19.45 -20.15
C GLU A 127 -2.66 -19.26 -18.67
N VAL A 128 -2.11 -20.14 -17.84
CA VAL A 128 -2.30 -20.12 -16.40
C VAL A 128 -1.00 -19.67 -15.72
N TYR A 129 -1.14 -18.74 -14.79
CA TYR A 129 -0.06 -18.19 -14.00
C TYR A 129 -0.35 -18.39 -12.52
N LEU A 130 0.65 -18.83 -11.76
CA LEU A 130 0.59 -19.00 -10.31
C LEU A 130 1.61 -18.11 -9.63
N TYR A 131 1.22 -17.58 -8.48
CA TYR A 131 2.11 -16.94 -7.52
C TYR A 131 1.59 -17.12 -6.10
N THR A 132 2.47 -16.98 -5.13
CA THR A 132 2.10 -17.03 -3.72
C THR A 132 2.11 -15.64 -3.10
N GLN A 133 1.20 -15.41 -2.14
CA GLN A 133 1.19 -14.26 -1.23
C GLN A 133 0.77 -14.72 0.14
N TYR A 134 1.61 -14.50 1.15
CA TYR A 134 1.42 -15.09 2.47
C TYR A 134 1.30 -14.10 3.61
N GLU A 135 1.73 -12.87 3.46
CA GLU A 135 1.72 -11.92 4.56
C GLU A 135 0.30 -11.46 4.94
N PRO A 136 -0.06 -11.50 6.24
CA PRO A 136 0.80 -11.88 7.38
C PRO A 136 0.85 -13.38 7.66
N ALA A 137 -0.11 -14.22 7.22
CA ALA A 137 -0.23 -15.60 7.68
C ALA A 137 -1.02 -16.51 6.72
N ASP A 138 -0.74 -16.45 5.43
CA ASP A 138 -1.42 -17.22 4.40
C ASP A 138 -0.57 -18.37 3.83
N SER A 139 0.65 -18.63 4.35
CA SER A 139 1.44 -19.80 3.96
C SER A 139 0.76 -21.10 4.38
N ARG A 140 -0.03 -21.10 5.47
CA ARG A 140 -0.89 -22.21 5.91
C ARG A 140 -2.00 -22.59 4.92
N ARG A 141 -2.29 -21.76 3.91
CA ARG A 141 -3.17 -22.12 2.78
C ARG A 141 -2.49 -22.99 1.74
N VAL A 142 -1.16 -23.11 1.83
CA VAL A 142 -0.34 -23.79 0.82
C VAL A 142 0.40 -24.99 1.39
N PHE A 143 0.87 -24.91 2.63
CA PHE A 143 1.55 -26.01 3.30
C PHE A 143 1.41 -25.94 4.82
N ALA A 144 1.48 -27.08 5.50
CA ALA A 144 1.43 -27.13 6.96
C ALA A 144 2.69 -26.49 7.55
N ASN A 145 2.52 -25.60 8.55
CA ASN A 145 3.66 -24.90 9.17
C ASN A 145 3.32 -24.36 10.55
N PHE A 146 4.27 -23.71 11.21
CA PHE A 146 4.06 -22.91 12.41
C PHE A 146 4.02 -21.44 11.98
N GLU A 147 2.83 -20.91 11.77
CA GLU A 147 2.57 -19.62 11.09
C GLU A 147 2.82 -18.41 12.01
N GLN A 148 4.09 -18.13 12.25
CA GLN A 148 4.51 -16.95 13.03
C GLN A 148 5.92 -16.49 12.64
N PRO A 149 6.24 -15.19 12.78
CA PRO A 149 7.50 -14.65 12.24
C PRO A 149 8.77 -15.16 12.93
N ASP A 150 8.70 -15.51 14.21
CA ASP A 150 9.84 -15.83 15.07
C ASP A 150 10.22 -17.31 15.09
N LEU A 151 9.51 -18.17 14.35
CA LEU A 151 9.90 -19.56 14.13
C LEU A 151 10.58 -19.74 12.77
N LYS A 152 11.69 -19.02 12.58
CA LYS A 152 12.50 -19.12 11.37
C LYS A 152 13.17 -20.48 11.20
N ALA A 153 13.21 -20.94 9.95
CA ALA A 153 13.93 -22.15 9.58
C ALA A 153 14.42 -22.09 8.13
N PRO A 154 15.36 -22.94 7.72
CA PRO A 154 15.65 -23.18 6.31
C PRO A 154 14.52 -23.97 5.64
N PHE A 155 14.22 -23.62 4.39
CA PHE A 155 13.19 -24.25 3.56
C PHE A 155 13.81 -24.90 2.33
N ARG A 156 13.34 -26.12 2.01
CA ARG A 156 13.63 -26.80 0.75
C ARG A 156 12.33 -27.09 0.01
N PHE A 157 12.16 -26.47 -1.15
CA PHE A 157 11.00 -26.68 -2.01
C PHE A 157 11.29 -27.71 -3.11
N GLU A 158 10.31 -28.59 -3.37
CA GLU A 158 10.19 -29.39 -4.58
C GLU A 158 8.84 -29.11 -5.21
N VAL A 159 8.80 -28.68 -6.49
CA VAL A 159 7.55 -28.34 -7.16
C VAL A 159 7.41 -29.17 -8.44
N ARG A 160 6.28 -29.87 -8.56
CA ARG A 160 5.87 -30.59 -9.78
C ARG A 160 4.90 -29.73 -10.55
N ALA A 161 5.30 -29.31 -11.75
CA ALA A 161 4.53 -28.40 -12.60
C ALA A 161 4.31 -29.00 -14.00
N PRO A 162 3.40 -28.46 -14.85
CA PRO A 162 3.28 -28.80 -16.27
C PRO A 162 4.63 -28.73 -16.99
N GLU A 163 4.81 -29.53 -18.05
CA GLU A 163 6.13 -29.73 -18.69
C GLU A 163 6.71 -28.44 -19.30
N ASP A 164 5.86 -27.59 -19.80
CA ASP A 164 6.17 -26.31 -20.46
C ASP A 164 6.32 -25.12 -19.52
N TRP A 165 6.09 -25.33 -18.22
CA TRP A 165 6.21 -24.29 -17.21
C TRP A 165 7.64 -24.18 -16.68
N THR A 166 7.98 -22.98 -16.25
CA THR A 166 9.11 -22.69 -15.38
C THR A 166 8.60 -22.39 -13.96
N VAL A 167 9.39 -22.75 -12.96
CA VAL A 167 9.07 -22.51 -11.56
C VAL A 167 10.22 -21.76 -10.92
N TRP A 168 9.89 -20.78 -10.10
CA TRP A 168 10.81 -19.98 -9.29
C TRP A 168 10.40 -20.06 -7.82
N SER A 169 11.38 -19.92 -6.95
CA SER A 169 11.18 -19.85 -5.49
C SER A 169 12.33 -19.02 -4.89
N ASN A 170 12.39 -18.91 -3.55
CA ASN A 170 13.45 -18.17 -2.84
C ASN A 170 14.87 -18.64 -3.23
N GLY A 171 15.11 -19.96 -3.28
CA GLY A 171 16.39 -20.54 -3.65
C GLY A 171 16.60 -20.64 -5.16
N VAL A 172 17.86 -20.89 -5.55
CA VAL A 172 18.16 -21.25 -6.94
C VAL A 172 17.54 -22.61 -7.27
N GLY A 173 16.75 -22.65 -8.35
CA GLY A 173 16.05 -23.84 -8.78
C GLY A 173 16.71 -24.57 -9.95
N GLU A 174 16.59 -25.89 -9.97
CA GLU A 174 16.97 -26.71 -11.11
C GLU A 174 15.86 -27.68 -11.49
N ARG A 175 15.70 -27.91 -12.77
CA ARG A 175 14.78 -28.92 -13.30
C ARG A 175 15.47 -30.27 -13.34
N ILE A 176 15.06 -31.21 -12.48
CA ILE A 176 15.78 -32.49 -12.29
C ILE A 176 15.20 -33.66 -13.07
N GLU A 177 13.90 -33.71 -13.35
CA GLU A 177 13.24 -34.81 -14.03
C GLU A 177 12.08 -34.37 -14.90
N LYS A 178 11.85 -35.17 -15.97
CA LYS A 178 10.60 -35.18 -16.74
C LYS A 178 9.73 -36.34 -16.24
N VAL A 179 8.72 -36.05 -15.46
CA VAL A 179 7.82 -37.08 -14.89
C VAL A 179 6.74 -37.46 -15.91
N ARG A 180 6.62 -38.75 -16.18
CA ARG A 180 5.57 -39.36 -17.04
C ARG A 180 4.52 -40.10 -16.24
N GLU A 181 4.23 -39.72 -15.02
CA GLU A 181 3.17 -40.34 -14.23
C GLU A 181 1.78 -39.80 -14.60
N ALA A 182 0.82 -40.73 -14.66
CA ALA A 182 -0.56 -40.37 -14.92
C ALA A 182 -1.23 -39.86 -13.65
N LEU A 183 -1.80 -38.65 -13.72
CA LEU A 183 -2.76 -38.20 -12.71
C LEU A 183 -4.05 -39.02 -12.88
N PRO A 184 -4.67 -39.52 -11.80
CA PRO A 184 -5.98 -40.11 -11.86
C PRO A 184 -7.02 -39.06 -12.25
N GLN A 185 -7.51 -39.09 -13.49
CA GLN A 185 -8.65 -38.27 -13.93
C GLN A 185 -9.93 -39.09 -13.90
N LYS A 186 -10.96 -38.57 -13.25
CA LYS A 186 -12.34 -38.99 -13.49
C LYS A 186 -12.75 -38.49 -14.89
N GLY A 187 -12.68 -39.37 -15.91
CA GLY A 187 -13.19 -39.08 -17.24
C GLY A 187 -12.15 -38.82 -18.32
N GLY A 188 -11.41 -39.82 -18.77
CA GLY A 188 -10.64 -39.76 -20.03
C GLY A 188 -9.16 -39.46 -19.87
N GLY A 189 -8.32 -40.45 -19.88
CA GLY A 189 -6.91 -40.39 -19.60
C GLY A 189 -6.02 -39.76 -20.65
N GLY A 190 -5.60 -38.54 -20.39
CA GLY A 190 -4.40 -37.96 -21.00
C GLY A 190 -3.26 -37.94 -19.98
N ARG A 191 -2.12 -38.57 -20.29
CA ARG A 191 -0.89 -38.44 -19.50
C ARG A 191 -0.36 -37.03 -19.71
N ARG A 192 -0.44 -36.16 -18.69
CA ARG A 192 0.27 -34.85 -18.73
C ARG A 192 1.71 -35.11 -18.27
N ALA A 193 2.66 -34.86 -19.17
CA ALA A 193 4.05 -34.80 -18.82
C ALA A 193 4.27 -33.58 -17.85
N GLY A 194 5.10 -33.77 -16.84
CA GLY A 194 5.43 -32.74 -15.87
C GLY A 194 6.95 -32.63 -15.69
N GLY A 195 7.39 -31.49 -15.17
CA GLY A 195 8.75 -31.29 -14.71
C GLY A 195 8.79 -31.27 -13.19
N VAL A 196 9.86 -31.73 -12.58
CA VAL A 196 10.16 -31.59 -11.17
C VAL A 196 11.25 -30.53 -11.02
N TRP A 197 10.94 -29.52 -10.22
CA TRP A 197 11.88 -28.47 -9.89
C TRP A 197 12.31 -28.62 -8.43
N ARG A 198 13.61 -28.64 -8.17
CA ARG A 198 14.19 -28.59 -6.83
C ARG A 198 14.91 -27.30 -6.62
N PHE A 199 14.75 -26.75 -5.43
CA PHE A 199 15.35 -25.49 -5.04
C PHE A 199 16.40 -25.71 -3.98
N ALA A 200 17.51 -24.96 -4.08
CA ALA A 200 18.51 -24.89 -3.03
C ALA A 200 17.86 -24.48 -1.71
N GLU A 201 18.34 -25.04 -0.63
CA GLU A 201 17.87 -24.72 0.72
C GLU A 201 18.10 -23.23 1.03
N THR A 202 17.07 -22.57 1.59
CA THR A 202 17.15 -21.16 1.96
C THR A 202 18.04 -20.98 3.19
N LYS A 203 18.44 -19.74 3.46
CA LYS A 203 18.84 -19.35 4.80
C LYS A 203 17.62 -19.45 5.74
N PRO A 204 17.82 -19.41 7.08
CA PRO A 204 16.67 -19.33 7.98
C PRO A 204 15.83 -18.09 7.71
N ILE A 205 14.57 -18.31 7.30
CA ILE A 205 13.57 -17.28 7.00
C ILE A 205 12.25 -17.61 7.68
N SER A 206 11.39 -16.61 7.84
CA SER A 206 10.02 -16.79 8.33
C SER A 206 9.12 -17.41 7.27
N THR A 207 8.03 -18.05 7.69
CA THR A 207 7.06 -18.70 6.79
C THR A 207 6.45 -17.73 5.79
N TYR A 208 6.12 -16.51 6.22
CA TYR A 208 5.38 -15.52 5.43
C TYR A 208 6.16 -14.94 4.25
N ILE A 209 7.49 -15.06 4.22
CA ILE A 209 8.36 -14.62 3.11
C ILE A 209 8.85 -15.76 2.22
N THR A 210 8.30 -16.97 2.39
CA THR A 210 8.53 -18.04 1.41
C THR A 210 7.70 -17.80 0.16
N CYS A 211 8.20 -18.20 -1.02
CA CYS A 211 7.56 -17.87 -2.28
C CYS A 211 7.68 -18.98 -3.31
N VAL A 212 6.62 -19.16 -4.10
CA VAL A 212 6.60 -19.95 -5.33
C VAL A 212 5.88 -19.17 -6.43
N VAL A 213 6.56 -19.03 -7.58
CA VAL A 213 5.99 -18.46 -8.81
C VAL A 213 6.10 -19.54 -9.88
N ALA A 214 5.01 -19.85 -10.59
CA ALA A 214 5.03 -20.90 -11.59
C ALA A 214 4.11 -20.57 -12.79
N GLY A 215 4.57 -20.89 -13.97
CA GLY A 215 3.80 -20.64 -15.20
C GLY A 215 4.70 -20.37 -16.39
N PRO A 216 4.10 -20.05 -17.53
CA PRO A 216 4.85 -19.71 -18.75
C PRO A 216 5.24 -18.22 -18.79
N TYR A 217 5.79 -17.70 -17.68
CA TYR A 217 6.23 -16.30 -17.60
C TYR A 217 7.29 -15.98 -18.65
N HIS A 218 7.27 -14.75 -19.16
CA HIS A 218 8.38 -14.16 -19.89
C HIS A 218 9.45 -13.74 -18.86
N GLN A 219 10.70 -14.10 -19.12
CA GLN A 219 11.84 -13.81 -18.25
C GLN A 219 12.92 -13.03 -18.99
N VAL A 220 13.44 -12.00 -18.35
CA VAL A 220 14.69 -11.31 -18.73
C VAL A 220 15.68 -11.54 -17.58
N THR A 221 16.96 -11.72 -17.91
CA THR A 221 18.01 -11.99 -16.91
C THR A 221 19.15 -10.99 -17.04
N ASP A 222 19.80 -10.71 -15.93
CA ASP A 222 20.99 -9.85 -15.82
C ASP A 222 21.84 -10.36 -14.63
N SER A 223 22.89 -9.66 -14.27
CA SER A 223 23.71 -9.93 -13.10
C SER A 223 24.20 -8.64 -12.43
N TYR A 224 24.42 -8.73 -11.13
CA TYR A 224 25.11 -7.70 -10.36
C TYR A 224 26.38 -8.28 -9.79
N GLU A 225 27.48 -7.53 -9.94
CA GLU A 225 28.80 -7.90 -9.43
C GLU A 225 29.38 -6.77 -8.55
N ARG A 226 29.94 -7.13 -7.40
CA ARG A 226 30.63 -6.20 -6.53
C ARG A 226 31.91 -6.82 -5.95
N VAL A 227 32.93 -6.00 -5.82
CA VAL A 227 34.16 -6.33 -5.06
C VAL A 227 34.22 -5.41 -3.85
N PHE A 228 34.18 -5.96 -2.67
CA PHE A 228 34.32 -5.22 -1.42
C PHE A 228 35.75 -4.81 -1.13
N GLU A 229 35.98 -3.89 -0.19
CA GLU A 229 37.33 -3.40 0.17
C GLU A 229 38.27 -4.49 0.69
N ASP A 230 37.74 -5.52 1.35
CA ASP A 230 38.46 -6.70 1.81
C ASP A 230 38.84 -7.69 0.70
N GLY A 231 38.41 -7.40 -0.55
CA GLY A 231 38.64 -8.25 -1.72
C GLY A 231 37.58 -9.34 -1.92
N THR A 232 36.56 -9.44 -1.06
CA THR A 232 35.43 -10.35 -1.24
C THR A 232 34.66 -9.99 -2.49
N ARG A 233 34.33 -11.01 -3.32
CA ARG A 233 33.51 -10.84 -4.53
C ARG A 233 32.14 -11.37 -4.26
N LEU A 234 31.14 -10.55 -4.61
CA LEU A 234 29.73 -10.91 -4.60
C LEU A 234 29.21 -10.88 -6.04
N GLU A 235 28.55 -11.95 -6.45
CA GLU A 235 27.82 -12.06 -7.70
C GLU A 235 26.36 -12.44 -7.38
N ILE A 236 25.42 -11.66 -7.89
CA ILE A 236 23.98 -11.88 -7.68
C ILE A 236 23.32 -12.03 -9.06
N PRO A 237 22.88 -13.22 -9.44
CA PRO A 237 22.01 -13.39 -10.61
C PRO A 237 20.72 -12.61 -10.42
N LEU A 238 20.31 -11.86 -11.45
CA LEU A 238 19.10 -11.08 -11.48
C LEU A 238 18.11 -11.65 -12.50
N GLY A 239 16.85 -11.74 -12.13
CA GLY A 239 15.75 -12.09 -13.01
C GLY A 239 14.61 -11.06 -12.93
N ALA A 240 13.93 -10.83 -14.04
CA ALA A 240 12.72 -10.04 -14.08
C ALA A 240 11.66 -10.76 -14.91
N LEU A 241 10.45 -10.94 -14.36
CA LEU A 241 9.42 -11.80 -14.91
C LEU A 241 8.10 -11.06 -15.07
N CYS A 242 7.38 -11.34 -16.15
CA CYS A 242 6.00 -10.89 -16.33
C CYS A 242 5.20 -11.91 -17.14
N ARG A 243 3.86 -11.77 -17.17
CA ARG A 243 3.03 -12.56 -18.10
C ARG A 243 3.44 -12.30 -19.55
N LYS A 244 3.28 -13.32 -20.42
CA LYS A 244 3.63 -13.21 -21.85
C LYS A 244 2.95 -12.03 -22.55
N GLY A 245 1.67 -11.77 -22.25
CA GLY A 245 0.91 -10.65 -22.82
C GLY A 245 1.52 -9.28 -22.52
N LEU A 246 2.24 -9.14 -21.39
CA LEU A 246 2.91 -7.91 -20.99
C LEU A 246 4.35 -7.77 -21.48
N ALA A 247 4.95 -8.82 -22.08
CA ALA A 247 6.36 -8.82 -22.47
C ALA A 247 6.73 -7.66 -23.41
N LYS A 248 5.82 -7.24 -24.30
CA LYS A 248 6.01 -6.11 -25.22
C LYS A 248 6.07 -4.73 -24.56
N HIS A 249 5.62 -4.64 -23.31
CA HIS A 249 5.58 -3.42 -22.49
C HIS A 249 6.60 -3.46 -21.35
N PHE A 250 7.34 -4.56 -21.21
CA PHE A 250 8.19 -4.81 -20.07
C PHE A 250 9.53 -4.10 -20.19
N ASP A 251 9.70 -3.02 -19.47
CA ASP A 251 10.91 -2.22 -19.36
C ASP A 251 11.88 -2.82 -18.30
N ALA A 252 12.39 -4.03 -18.60
CA ALA A 252 13.28 -4.74 -17.68
C ALA A 252 14.64 -4.02 -17.49
N GLU A 253 15.09 -3.23 -18.46
CA GLU A 253 16.34 -2.47 -18.35
C GLU A 253 16.27 -1.41 -17.25
N ASP A 254 15.16 -0.66 -17.13
CA ASP A 254 14.97 0.33 -16.06
C ASP A 254 14.79 -0.35 -14.68
N VAL A 255 14.10 -1.50 -14.66
CA VAL A 255 13.99 -2.33 -13.43
C VAL A 255 15.37 -2.75 -12.93
N PHE A 256 16.22 -3.33 -13.81
CA PHE A 256 17.57 -3.72 -13.43
C PHE A 256 18.48 -2.55 -13.10
N LEU A 257 18.32 -1.41 -13.78
CA LEU A 257 19.07 -0.20 -13.45
C LEU A 257 18.83 0.23 -12.01
N VAL A 258 17.55 0.37 -11.61
CA VAL A 258 17.18 0.76 -10.25
C VAL A 258 17.65 -0.30 -9.24
N THR A 259 17.49 -1.59 -9.57
CA THR A 259 17.94 -2.72 -8.73
C THR A 259 19.45 -2.64 -8.44
N LYS A 260 20.27 -2.41 -9.46
CA LYS A 260 21.74 -2.31 -9.29
C LYS A 260 22.12 -1.06 -8.49
N GLN A 261 21.47 0.07 -8.76
CA GLN A 261 21.67 1.31 -7.99
C GLN A 261 21.31 1.12 -6.51
N GLY A 262 20.22 0.41 -6.21
CA GLY A 262 19.81 0.07 -4.85
C GLY A 262 20.79 -0.87 -4.16
N LEU A 263 21.25 -1.93 -4.82
CA LEU A 263 22.26 -2.86 -4.28
C LEU A 263 23.57 -2.15 -3.95
N ASP A 264 24.05 -1.27 -4.83
CA ASP A 264 25.24 -0.46 -4.56
C ASP A 264 25.01 0.42 -3.32
N PHE A 265 23.90 1.14 -3.26
CA PHE A 265 23.56 2.03 -2.16
C PHE A 265 23.49 1.30 -0.82
N PHE A 266 22.76 0.19 -0.74
CA PHE A 266 22.61 -0.56 0.51
C PHE A 266 23.90 -1.25 0.95
N HIS A 267 24.71 -1.77 0.02
CA HIS A 267 26.03 -2.30 0.37
C HIS A 267 26.96 -1.22 0.94
N ASP A 268 26.94 0.00 0.37
CA ASP A 268 27.75 1.13 0.87
C ASP A 268 27.33 1.56 2.28
N HIS A 269 26.02 1.53 2.56
CA HIS A 269 25.48 2.05 3.81
C HIS A 269 25.40 1.01 4.92
N PHE A 270 25.11 -0.26 4.61
CA PHE A 270 24.86 -1.28 5.63
C PHE A 270 26.07 -2.13 6.00
N ASP A 271 27.12 -2.13 5.19
CA ASP A 271 28.33 -2.95 5.42
C ASP A 271 27.99 -4.42 5.74
N TYR A 272 27.00 -4.95 5.02
CA TYR A 272 26.55 -6.33 5.11
C TYR A 272 26.16 -6.83 3.71
N PRO A 273 26.89 -7.81 3.13
CA PRO A 273 26.58 -8.33 1.80
C PRO A 273 25.18 -8.91 1.71
N TYR A 274 24.50 -8.72 0.58
CA TYR A 274 23.21 -9.35 0.30
C TYR A 274 23.30 -10.87 0.51
N PRO A 275 22.48 -11.48 1.40
CA PRO A 275 22.76 -12.84 1.86
C PRO A 275 21.97 -13.94 1.15
N PHE A 276 21.04 -13.62 0.23
CA PHE A 276 20.06 -14.60 -0.28
C PHE A 276 20.36 -15.16 -1.67
N GLY A 277 21.56 -14.91 -2.19
CA GLY A 277 22.15 -15.58 -3.36
C GLY A 277 21.71 -15.00 -4.71
N LYS A 278 20.44 -15.00 -5.03
CA LYS A 278 19.87 -14.42 -6.26
C LYS A 278 18.85 -13.34 -5.95
N TYR A 279 18.49 -12.51 -6.93
CA TYR A 279 17.45 -11.48 -6.79
C TYR A 279 16.56 -11.47 -8.02
N ASP A 280 15.50 -12.28 -7.98
CA ASP A 280 14.47 -12.30 -9.02
C ASP A 280 13.29 -11.40 -8.62
N GLN A 281 12.62 -10.82 -9.61
CA GLN A 281 11.50 -9.90 -9.48
C GLN A 281 10.36 -10.33 -10.40
N ALA A 282 9.22 -10.75 -9.84
CA ALA A 282 8.06 -11.17 -10.62
C ALA A 282 6.94 -10.14 -10.55
N PHE A 283 6.51 -9.65 -11.70
CA PHE A 283 5.33 -8.80 -11.85
C PHE A 283 4.12 -9.71 -12.10
N VAL A 284 3.26 -9.82 -11.09
CA VAL A 284 2.20 -10.84 -11.05
C VAL A 284 0.80 -10.23 -11.17
N PRO A 285 -0.17 -10.95 -11.77
CA PRO A 285 -1.52 -10.44 -12.01
C PRO A 285 -2.37 -10.45 -10.74
N GLU A 286 -3.35 -9.54 -10.65
CA GLU A 286 -4.35 -9.48 -9.60
C GLU A 286 -3.75 -9.44 -8.18
N TYR A 287 -2.63 -8.75 -8.01
CA TYR A 287 -1.90 -8.70 -6.76
C TYR A 287 -2.52 -7.69 -5.79
N ASN A 288 -2.83 -8.11 -4.56
CA ASN A 288 -3.48 -7.28 -3.55
C ASN A 288 -2.58 -6.16 -3.00
N LEU A 289 -1.26 -6.37 -3.04
CA LEU A 289 -0.26 -5.45 -2.49
C LEU A 289 0.44 -4.67 -3.60
N GLY A 290 1.24 -3.68 -3.21
CA GLY A 290 2.20 -3.04 -4.12
C GLY A 290 3.28 -4.02 -4.55
N ALA A 291 3.93 -4.63 -3.55
CA ALA A 291 4.95 -5.65 -3.73
C ALA A 291 5.10 -6.49 -2.44
N MET A 292 6.03 -7.43 -2.44
CA MET A 292 6.36 -8.30 -1.30
C MET A 292 7.82 -8.72 -1.35
N GLU A 293 8.48 -8.62 -0.23
CA GLU A 293 9.92 -8.77 -0.02
C GLU A 293 10.43 -10.21 0.01
N ASN A 294 9.77 -11.19 -0.57
CA ASN A 294 10.25 -12.58 -0.50
C ASN A 294 11.74 -12.68 -0.91
N PRO A 295 12.67 -13.10 -0.01
CA PRO A 295 14.08 -13.07 -0.31
C PRO A 295 14.42 -13.98 -1.49
N GLY A 296 15.18 -13.44 -2.44
CA GLY A 296 15.53 -14.12 -3.68
C GLY A 296 14.41 -14.16 -4.75
N MET A 297 13.16 -13.82 -4.42
CA MET A 297 12.02 -13.82 -5.36
C MET A 297 10.99 -12.78 -4.97
N VAL A 298 11.30 -11.52 -5.16
CA VAL A 298 10.41 -10.39 -4.88
C VAL A 298 9.22 -10.40 -5.85
N THR A 299 8.02 -10.16 -5.35
CA THR A 299 6.81 -10.08 -6.18
C THR A 299 6.25 -8.66 -6.21
N PHE A 300 5.80 -8.20 -7.37
CA PHE A 300 5.24 -6.87 -7.61
C PHE A 300 3.90 -7.00 -8.31
N ARG A 301 3.01 -6.02 -8.12
CA ARG A 301 1.82 -5.91 -8.96
C ARG A 301 2.20 -5.58 -10.39
N GLU A 302 1.54 -6.23 -11.35
CA GLU A 302 1.83 -6.05 -12.78
C GLU A 302 1.51 -4.64 -13.32
N GLU A 303 0.76 -3.82 -12.60
CA GLU A 303 0.45 -2.44 -12.95
C GLU A 303 1.70 -1.54 -12.96
N TYR A 304 2.82 -1.99 -12.41
CA TYR A 304 4.13 -1.33 -12.60
C TYR A 304 4.77 -1.60 -13.97
N ILE A 305 4.15 -2.42 -14.81
CA ILE A 305 4.46 -2.54 -16.24
C ILE A 305 3.47 -1.66 -17.01
N PHE A 306 3.97 -0.55 -17.52
CA PHE A 306 3.14 0.48 -18.12
C PHE A 306 2.76 0.15 -19.56
N ARG A 307 1.47 -0.08 -19.82
CA ARG A 307 0.94 -0.43 -21.16
C ARG A 307 0.74 0.77 -22.06
N GLY A 308 0.66 1.96 -21.51
CA GLY A 308 0.49 3.23 -22.18
C GLY A 308 1.45 4.28 -21.67
N LYS A 309 1.27 5.52 -22.15
CA LYS A 309 2.05 6.66 -21.68
C LYS A 309 1.71 6.97 -20.21
N VAL A 310 2.75 7.08 -19.38
CA VAL A 310 2.63 7.46 -17.97
C VAL A 310 3.54 8.65 -17.66
N THR A 311 3.35 9.27 -16.51
CA THR A 311 4.17 10.39 -16.03
C THR A 311 5.44 9.89 -15.33
N GLN A 312 6.45 10.76 -15.16
CA GLN A 312 7.65 10.43 -14.40
C GLN A 312 7.33 10.03 -12.94
N ALA A 313 6.23 10.55 -12.37
CA ALA A 313 5.77 10.12 -11.05
C ALA A 313 5.44 8.62 -10.97
N SER A 314 5.01 7.99 -12.08
CA SER A 314 4.79 6.54 -12.12
C SER A 314 6.10 5.75 -12.11
N TYR A 315 7.11 6.22 -12.84
CA TYR A 315 8.45 5.63 -12.80
C TYR A 315 9.13 5.81 -11.45
N GLU A 316 8.98 6.99 -10.82
CA GLU A 316 9.44 7.26 -9.47
C GLU A 316 8.78 6.32 -8.46
N ALA A 317 7.46 6.13 -8.54
CA ALA A 317 6.74 5.20 -7.68
C ALA A 317 7.23 3.76 -7.84
N ARG A 318 7.46 3.28 -9.09
CA ARG A 318 8.04 1.96 -9.36
C ARG A 318 9.45 1.84 -8.76
N ALA A 319 10.30 2.83 -8.98
CA ALA A 319 11.65 2.84 -8.43
C ALA A 319 11.65 2.83 -6.90
N ASN A 320 10.79 3.62 -6.27
CA ASN A 320 10.63 3.66 -4.82
C ASN A 320 10.22 2.30 -4.25
N VAL A 321 9.26 1.61 -4.88
CA VAL A 321 8.82 0.28 -4.43
C VAL A 321 9.92 -0.76 -4.62
N ILE A 322 10.67 -0.77 -5.74
CA ILE A 322 11.82 -1.67 -5.92
C ILE A 322 12.84 -1.49 -4.80
N LEU A 323 13.13 -0.25 -4.40
CA LEU A 323 14.08 0.07 -3.35
C LEU A 323 13.54 -0.22 -1.95
N HIS A 324 12.24 -0.09 -1.73
CA HIS A 324 11.54 -0.48 -0.51
C HIS A 324 11.68 -1.99 -0.28
N GLU A 325 11.30 -2.81 -1.28
CA GLU A 325 11.41 -4.27 -1.18
C GLU A 325 12.87 -4.73 -1.03
N MET A 326 13.80 -4.00 -1.62
CA MET A 326 15.23 -4.30 -1.44
C MET A 326 15.72 -3.98 -0.03
N ALA A 327 15.26 -2.91 0.59
CA ALA A 327 15.62 -2.56 1.96
C ALA A 327 15.20 -3.65 2.96
N HIS A 328 14.07 -4.30 2.69
CA HIS A 328 13.58 -5.43 3.47
C HIS A 328 14.55 -6.60 3.55
N MET A 329 15.42 -6.80 2.55
CA MET A 329 16.41 -7.87 2.58
C MET A 329 17.29 -7.82 3.85
N TRP A 330 17.44 -6.64 4.45
CA TRP A 330 18.12 -6.43 5.73
C TRP A 330 17.12 -6.19 6.86
N PHE A 331 16.16 -5.25 6.67
CA PHE A 331 15.12 -4.92 7.64
C PHE A 331 13.83 -5.71 7.35
N GLY A 332 13.70 -6.90 7.87
CA GLY A 332 12.54 -7.78 7.64
C GLY A 332 12.96 -9.23 7.38
N ASP A 333 13.88 -9.47 6.46
CA ASP A 333 14.31 -10.80 6.04
C ASP A 333 15.52 -11.31 6.82
N LEU A 334 16.63 -10.56 6.81
CA LEU A 334 17.79 -10.91 7.59
C LEU A 334 17.50 -10.81 9.09
N VAL A 335 16.90 -9.71 9.52
CA VAL A 335 16.47 -9.48 10.91
C VAL A 335 14.96 -9.20 10.89
N THR A 336 14.18 -10.06 11.53
CA THR A 336 12.71 -10.00 11.52
C THR A 336 12.19 -9.67 12.92
N MET A 337 11.03 -9.01 13.01
CA MET A 337 10.34 -8.81 14.29
C MET A 337 9.96 -10.16 14.92
N GLU A 338 9.84 -10.21 16.25
CA GLU A 338 9.35 -11.39 16.96
C GLU A 338 7.84 -11.58 16.74
N TRP A 339 7.08 -10.48 16.79
CA TRP A 339 5.64 -10.46 16.55
C TRP A 339 5.23 -9.16 15.84
N TRP A 340 4.05 -9.12 15.35
CA TRP A 340 3.48 -8.03 14.55
C TRP A 340 3.34 -6.70 15.30
N ASP A 341 3.50 -6.67 16.63
CA ASP A 341 3.60 -5.41 17.40
C ASP A 341 4.71 -4.50 16.88
N ASP A 342 5.80 -5.10 16.41
CA ASP A 342 6.98 -4.45 15.88
C ASP A 342 7.08 -4.53 14.33
N LEU A 343 5.93 -4.64 13.62
CA LEU A 343 5.85 -4.60 12.16
C LEU A 343 6.59 -3.39 11.58
N TRP A 344 6.58 -2.27 12.29
CA TRP A 344 7.28 -1.04 11.91
C TRP A 344 8.80 -1.22 11.76
N LEU A 345 9.43 -2.16 12.47
CA LEU A 345 10.87 -2.47 12.35
C LEU A 345 11.26 -2.91 10.93
N LYS A 346 10.32 -3.37 10.15
CA LYS A 346 10.54 -3.62 8.73
C LYS A 346 9.89 -2.53 7.86
N GLU A 347 8.62 -2.23 8.03
CA GLU A 347 7.87 -1.37 7.12
C GLU A 347 8.28 0.11 7.17
N SER A 348 8.40 0.66 8.39
CA SER A 348 8.87 2.05 8.52
C SER A 348 10.29 2.22 8.00
N PHE A 349 11.16 1.24 8.28
CA PHE A 349 12.54 1.26 7.77
C PHE A 349 12.60 1.14 6.26
N ALA A 350 11.85 0.21 5.67
CA ALA A 350 11.82 0.05 4.22
C ALA A 350 11.24 1.29 3.52
N ASP A 351 10.19 1.90 4.06
CA ASP A 351 9.60 3.12 3.50
C ASP A 351 10.55 4.33 3.59
N PHE A 352 11.27 4.46 4.71
CA PHE A 352 12.32 5.48 4.87
C PHE A 352 13.51 5.20 3.94
N MET A 353 14.05 3.98 3.97
CA MET A 353 15.24 3.62 3.19
C MET A 353 14.95 3.58 1.69
N GLY A 354 13.73 3.21 1.28
CA GLY A 354 13.26 3.32 -0.09
C GLY A 354 13.34 4.76 -0.61
N SER A 355 12.80 5.71 0.16
CA SER A 355 12.88 7.14 -0.19
C SER A 355 14.31 7.70 -0.11
N PHE A 356 15.08 7.29 0.90
CA PHE A 356 16.46 7.73 1.09
C PHE A 356 17.39 7.24 -0.03
N SER A 357 17.26 5.98 -0.43
CA SER A 357 18.02 5.42 -1.55
C SER A 357 17.53 5.92 -2.91
N LEU A 358 16.22 6.16 -3.08
CA LEU A 358 15.66 6.76 -4.29
C LEU A 358 16.37 8.08 -4.61
N VAL A 359 16.42 8.98 -3.62
CA VAL A 359 17.05 10.31 -3.77
C VAL A 359 18.58 10.19 -3.87
N GLY A 360 19.19 9.27 -3.10
CA GLY A 360 20.65 9.16 -3.01
C GLY A 360 21.31 8.40 -4.17
N ALA A 361 20.59 7.51 -4.85
CA ALA A 361 21.17 6.58 -5.82
C ALA A 361 20.57 6.66 -7.22
N THR A 362 19.39 7.26 -7.41
CA THR A 362 18.69 7.24 -8.69
C THR A 362 18.56 8.63 -9.33
N ARG A 363 17.96 8.67 -10.50
CA ARG A 363 17.64 9.94 -11.19
C ARG A 363 16.54 10.76 -10.49
N PHE A 364 15.82 10.21 -9.52
CA PHE A 364 14.69 10.85 -8.83
C PHE A 364 15.17 11.62 -7.58
N THR A 365 15.92 12.68 -7.80
CA THR A 365 16.55 13.47 -6.72
C THR A 365 15.56 14.25 -5.86
N ASP A 366 14.34 14.45 -6.35
CA ASP A 366 13.29 15.23 -5.69
C ASP A 366 12.26 14.35 -4.92
N GLY A 367 12.53 13.06 -4.73
CA GLY A 367 11.64 12.08 -4.10
C GLY A 367 11.13 12.46 -2.70
N TRP A 368 11.82 13.36 -1.97
CA TRP A 368 11.31 13.91 -0.71
C TRP A 368 10.08 14.80 -0.88
N ILE A 369 9.85 15.39 -2.07
CA ILE A 369 8.61 16.13 -2.38
C ILE A 369 7.42 15.19 -2.39
N THR A 370 7.54 14.06 -3.10
CA THR A 370 6.52 12.99 -3.12
C THR A 370 6.30 12.42 -1.72
N PHE A 371 7.35 12.19 -0.94
CA PHE A 371 7.24 11.74 0.43
C PHE A 371 6.42 12.73 1.28
N ALA A 372 6.75 14.03 1.26
CA ALA A 372 6.07 15.06 2.03
C ALA A 372 4.59 15.26 1.63
N ASN A 373 4.29 15.16 0.33
CA ASN A 373 2.96 15.42 -0.22
C ASN A 373 2.06 14.19 -0.23
N ARG A 374 2.56 13.03 -0.70
CA ARG A 374 1.76 11.82 -0.89
C ARG A 374 1.84 10.86 0.30
N ARG A 375 3.07 10.49 0.75
CA ARG A 375 3.24 9.51 1.84
C ARG A 375 2.71 10.05 3.16
N LYS A 376 3.11 11.27 3.54
CA LYS A 376 2.64 11.89 4.78
C LYS A 376 1.15 12.20 4.77
N ALA A 377 0.52 12.47 3.61
CA ALA A 377 -0.92 12.65 3.53
C ALA A 377 -1.68 11.36 3.94
N TRP A 378 -1.18 10.20 3.53
CA TRP A 378 -1.71 8.91 3.97
C TRP A 378 -1.55 8.72 5.49
N ALA A 379 -0.37 9.05 6.04
CA ALA A 379 -0.14 9.03 7.47
C ALA A 379 -1.08 9.97 8.23
N TYR A 380 -1.22 11.23 7.80
CA TYR A 380 -2.10 12.20 8.45
C TYR A 380 -3.57 11.77 8.44
N ARG A 381 -4.03 11.08 7.39
CA ARG A 381 -5.37 10.51 7.38
C ARG A 381 -5.50 9.42 8.43
N ALA A 382 -4.63 8.43 8.41
CA ALA A 382 -4.66 7.29 9.33
C ALA A 382 -4.53 7.71 10.81
N ASP A 383 -3.61 8.63 11.10
CA ASP A 383 -3.30 9.08 12.47
C ASP A 383 -4.35 10.04 13.08
N GLN A 384 -5.38 10.39 12.33
CA GLN A 384 -6.52 11.19 12.78
C GLN A 384 -7.81 10.37 12.90
N LEU A 385 -7.79 9.09 12.52
CA LEU A 385 -8.93 8.18 12.66
C LEU A 385 -9.09 7.73 14.12
N PRO A 386 -10.30 7.30 14.52
CA PRO A 386 -10.52 6.69 15.84
C PRO A 386 -9.71 5.42 16.09
N SER A 387 -9.27 4.77 15.01
CA SER A 387 -8.39 3.59 15.02
C SER A 387 -6.91 3.92 15.09
N THR A 388 -6.53 5.22 15.26
CA THR A 388 -5.11 5.59 15.39
C THR A 388 -4.45 4.83 16.53
N HIS A 389 -3.20 4.50 16.33
CA HIS A 389 -2.39 3.72 17.27
C HIS A 389 -0.94 4.25 17.29
N PRO A 390 -0.15 3.90 18.29
CA PRO A 390 1.30 4.14 18.26
C PRO A 390 1.97 3.44 17.06
N VAL A 391 3.15 3.90 16.67
CA VAL A 391 3.95 3.23 15.63
C VAL A 391 4.28 1.80 16.07
N THR A 392 4.72 1.61 17.33
CA THR A 392 4.74 0.29 17.96
C THR A 392 3.34 -0.03 18.43
N ALA A 393 2.67 -0.95 17.77
CA ALA A 393 1.26 -1.25 17.98
C ALA A 393 1.05 -2.33 19.04
N ASP A 394 -0.19 -2.52 19.48
CA ASP A 394 -0.62 -3.65 20.31
C ASP A 394 -1.44 -4.61 19.45
N ILE A 395 -0.75 -5.57 18.84
CA ILE A 395 -1.33 -6.53 17.89
C ILE A 395 -1.67 -7.82 18.63
N ARG A 396 -2.95 -8.03 18.85
CA ARG A 396 -3.44 -9.16 19.64
C ARG A 396 -3.49 -10.48 18.85
N ASP A 397 -3.72 -10.36 17.54
CA ASP A 397 -3.93 -11.48 16.63
C ASP A 397 -3.62 -11.13 15.16
N LEU A 398 -3.74 -12.11 14.27
CA LEU A 398 -3.43 -11.94 12.84
C LEU A 398 -4.42 -11.01 12.10
N GLN A 399 -5.68 -10.90 12.55
CA GLN A 399 -6.62 -9.95 11.94
C GLN A 399 -6.25 -8.51 12.29
N ASP A 400 -5.86 -8.26 13.54
CA ASP A 400 -5.28 -6.96 13.93
C ASP A 400 -4.02 -6.67 13.11
N ALA A 401 -3.14 -7.66 12.92
CA ALA A 401 -1.93 -7.52 12.09
C ALA A 401 -2.28 -7.09 10.66
N LYS A 402 -3.24 -7.75 10.01
CA LYS A 402 -3.67 -7.43 8.64
C LYS A 402 -4.16 -5.98 8.49
N LEU A 403 -4.85 -5.45 9.49
CA LEU A 403 -5.35 -4.06 9.46
C LEU A 403 -4.28 -3.03 9.86
N ASN A 404 -3.12 -3.46 10.36
CA ASN A 404 -2.05 -2.57 10.79
C ASN A 404 -1.06 -2.21 9.67
N PHE A 405 -1.26 -2.73 8.46
CA PHE A 405 -0.58 -2.28 7.24
C PHE A 405 -1.18 -0.96 6.78
N ASP A 406 -0.92 0.09 7.50
CA ASP A 406 -1.56 1.40 7.34
C ASP A 406 -0.55 2.57 7.29
N GLY A 407 -1.05 3.77 7.07
CA GLY A 407 -0.21 4.97 6.98
C GLY A 407 0.59 5.30 8.24
N ILE A 408 0.24 4.73 9.39
CA ILE A 408 0.99 4.91 10.64
C ILE A 408 2.24 4.03 10.61
N THR A 409 2.07 2.73 10.37
CA THR A 409 3.17 1.77 10.32
C THR A 409 4.17 2.09 9.21
N TYR A 410 3.71 2.55 8.06
CA TYR A 410 4.58 2.91 6.92
C TYR A 410 5.06 4.37 7.01
N ALA A 411 4.22 5.32 6.69
CA ALA A 411 4.61 6.69 6.37
C ALA A 411 4.84 7.57 7.60
N LYS A 412 4.05 7.44 8.68
CA LYS A 412 4.36 8.09 9.97
C LYS A 412 5.67 7.53 10.51
N GLY A 413 5.82 6.21 10.55
CA GLY A 413 7.05 5.57 11.02
C GLY A 413 8.28 6.00 10.22
N ALA A 414 8.20 6.03 8.88
CA ALA A 414 9.28 6.53 8.04
C ALA A 414 9.60 8.02 8.29
N SER A 415 8.58 8.85 8.51
CA SER A 415 8.78 10.26 8.86
C SER A 415 9.45 10.44 10.22
N VAL A 416 9.10 9.57 11.19
CA VAL A 416 9.73 9.53 12.51
C VAL A 416 11.18 9.05 12.41
N LEU A 417 11.48 8.08 11.53
CA LEU A 417 12.87 7.66 11.24
C LEU A 417 13.68 8.78 10.57
N LYS A 418 13.09 9.54 9.64
CA LYS A 418 13.74 10.73 9.06
C LYS A 418 14.13 11.73 10.15
N GLN A 419 13.23 11.99 11.09
CA GLN A 419 13.50 12.82 12.25
C GLN A 419 14.55 12.20 13.19
N LEU A 420 14.54 10.88 13.39
CA LEU A 420 15.54 10.18 14.18
C LEU A 420 16.94 10.39 13.60
N VAL A 421 17.08 10.26 12.28
CA VAL A 421 18.35 10.53 11.58
C VAL A 421 18.80 11.97 11.83
N ALA A 422 17.90 12.95 11.78
CA ALA A 422 18.24 14.33 12.13
C ALA A 422 18.60 14.53 13.61
N TYR A 423 18.01 13.71 14.50
CA TYR A 423 18.26 13.77 15.94
C TYR A 423 19.57 13.12 16.37
N VAL A 424 19.91 11.94 15.86
CA VAL A 424 21.13 11.19 16.25
C VAL A 424 22.31 11.47 15.34
N GLY A 425 22.09 11.98 14.13
CA GLY A 425 23.05 12.12 13.05
C GLY A 425 23.09 10.89 12.15
N GLN A 426 23.24 11.12 10.84
CA GLN A 426 23.21 10.06 9.82
C GLN A 426 24.25 8.98 10.06
N ASP A 427 25.49 9.36 10.38
CA ASP A 427 26.59 8.41 10.60
C ASP A 427 26.31 7.48 11.80
N ALA A 428 25.79 8.04 12.91
CA ALA A 428 25.45 7.25 14.09
C ALA A 428 24.27 6.31 13.82
N PHE A 429 23.27 6.76 13.05
CA PHE A 429 22.14 5.93 12.63
C PHE A 429 22.58 4.76 11.75
N LEU A 430 23.39 5.00 10.73
CA LEU A 430 23.87 3.96 9.82
C LEU A 430 24.82 2.98 10.53
N GLU A 431 25.68 3.46 11.42
CA GLU A 431 26.52 2.58 12.25
C GLU A 431 25.67 1.72 13.20
N GLY A 432 24.56 2.28 13.74
CA GLY A 432 23.59 1.53 14.50
C GLY A 432 22.96 0.40 13.69
N ALA A 433 22.53 0.69 12.45
CA ALA A 433 21.99 -0.32 11.52
C ALA A 433 23.01 -1.43 11.21
N ARG A 434 24.28 -1.08 10.94
CA ARG A 434 25.35 -2.06 10.71
C ARG A 434 25.55 -3.01 11.89
N ARG A 435 25.54 -2.47 13.12
CA ARG A 435 25.66 -3.29 14.35
C ARG A 435 24.44 -4.16 14.55
N TYR A 436 23.26 -3.62 14.28
CA TYR A 436 21.99 -4.35 14.39
C TYR A 436 21.98 -5.58 13.48
N PHE A 437 22.33 -5.43 12.20
CA PHE A 437 22.39 -6.55 11.26
C PHE A 437 23.43 -7.60 11.68
N LYS A 438 24.66 -7.18 12.05
CA LYS A 438 25.71 -8.12 12.45
C LYS A 438 25.38 -8.88 13.72
N ARG A 439 24.66 -8.23 14.66
CA ARG A 439 24.29 -8.81 15.96
C ARG A 439 23.12 -9.79 15.86
N HIS A 440 22.17 -9.50 15.00
CA HIS A 440 20.88 -10.20 14.94
C HIS A 440 20.63 -10.95 13.62
N ALA A 441 21.66 -11.12 12.79
CA ALA A 441 21.53 -11.80 11.49
C ALA A 441 20.80 -13.15 11.60
N TYR A 442 19.78 -13.34 10.77
CA TYR A 442 18.88 -14.51 10.74
C TYR A 442 18.06 -14.74 12.00
N GLY A 443 18.05 -13.80 12.92
CA GLY A 443 17.28 -13.82 14.16
C GLY A 443 16.05 -12.95 14.12
N ASN A 444 15.40 -12.86 15.29
CA ASN A 444 14.23 -12.02 15.53
C ASN A 444 14.54 -10.98 16.61
N THR A 445 13.87 -9.83 16.54
CA THR A 445 14.13 -8.69 17.41
C THR A 445 12.86 -7.97 17.79
N ARG A 446 12.99 -7.10 18.82
CA ARG A 446 11.99 -6.16 19.29
C ARG A 446 12.54 -4.74 19.23
N LEU A 447 11.68 -3.76 19.45
CA LEU A 447 12.05 -2.35 19.59
C LEU A 447 13.29 -2.14 20.47
N GLY A 448 13.38 -2.82 21.61
CA GLY A 448 14.51 -2.66 22.55
C GLY A 448 15.87 -2.98 21.97
N ASP A 449 15.96 -3.96 21.08
CA ASP A 449 17.21 -4.38 20.43
C ASP A 449 17.76 -3.30 19.49
N LEU A 450 16.85 -2.64 18.74
CA LEU A 450 17.22 -1.51 17.89
C LEU A 450 17.64 -0.29 18.73
N LEU A 451 16.88 0.06 19.75
CA LEU A 451 17.19 1.20 20.61
C LEU A 451 18.57 1.04 21.28
N ALA A 452 18.90 -0.18 21.73
CA ALA A 452 20.21 -0.45 22.36
C ALA A 452 21.39 -0.13 21.44
N VAL A 453 21.33 -0.51 20.17
CA VAL A 453 22.42 -0.19 19.21
C VAL A 453 22.47 1.29 18.88
N LEU A 454 21.32 1.98 18.81
CA LEU A 454 21.27 3.43 18.58
C LEU A 454 21.78 4.23 19.76
N GLU A 455 21.55 3.79 21.00
CA GLU A 455 22.15 4.38 22.20
C GLU A 455 23.67 4.23 22.20
N GLU A 456 24.18 3.03 21.85
CA GLU A 456 25.62 2.76 21.74
C GLU A 456 26.31 3.67 20.70
N THR A 457 25.66 3.95 19.57
CA THR A 457 26.29 4.70 18.47
C THR A 457 26.11 6.21 18.56
N SER A 458 24.99 6.67 19.11
CA SER A 458 24.67 8.09 19.22
C SER A 458 25.06 8.71 20.56
N GLY A 459 25.18 7.90 21.62
CA GLY A 459 25.36 8.36 22.99
C GLY A 459 24.15 9.12 23.58
N ARG A 460 22.95 8.98 22.96
CA ARG A 460 21.70 9.65 23.39
C ARG A 460 20.76 8.68 24.09
N ASP A 461 19.93 9.17 24.99
CA ASP A 461 18.82 8.40 25.59
C ASP A 461 17.72 8.17 24.54
N MET A 462 17.68 6.95 24.01
CA MET A 462 16.67 6.56 23.03
C MET A 462 15.34 6.17 23.67
N GLY A 463 15.34 5.81 24.96
CA GLY A 463 14.12 5.43 25.66
C GLY A 463 13.11 6.58 25.78
N ALA A 464 13.58 7.80 26.08
CA ALA A 464 12.71 8.98 26.13
C ALA A 464 12.17 9.35 24.75
N TRP A 465 13.01 9.29 23.71
CA TRP A 465 12.61 9.52 22.34
C TRP A 465 11.57 8.51 21.87
N ALA A 466 11.78 7.22 22.09
CA ALA A 466 10.88 6.14 21.71
C ALA A 466 9.50 6.29 22.39
N ARG A 467 9.46 6.63 23.66
CA ARG A 467 8.17 6.88 24.35
C ARG A 467 7.37 7.97 23.67
N SER A 468 8.00 9.09 23.30
CA SER A 468 7.28 10.21 22.68
C SER A 468 6.86 9.93 21.24
N TRP A 469 7.68 9.23 20.45
CA TRP A 469 7.47 9.11 19.02
C TRP A 469 6.90 7.77 18.56
N LEU A 470 7.32 6.67 19.19
CA LEU A 470 6.94 5.32 18.77
C LEU A 470 5.79 4.74 19.61
N GLN A 471 5.63 5.18 20.87
CA GLN A 471 4.68 4.60 21.80
C GLN A 471 3.47 5.50 22.11
N THR A 472 3.27 6.57 21.33
CA THR A 472 2.11 7.46 21.45
C THR A 472 1.43 7.66 20.11
N ALA A 473 0.09 7.75 20.12
CA ALA A 473 -0.75 7.98 18.94
C ALA A 473 -0.99 9.48 18.69
N GLY A 474 -1.51 9.81 17.51
CA GLY A 474 -1.92 11.15 17.11
C GLY A 474 -0.81 12.01 16.54
N VAL A 475 -1.17 13.15 15.96
CA VAL A 475 -0.30 14.12 15.29
C VAL A 475 -0.45 15.50 15.92
N ASN A 476 0.68 16.19 16.13
CA ASN A 476 0.69 17.57 16.61
C ASN A 476 0.47 18.57 15.45
N SER A 477 -0.11 19.72 15.75
CA SER A 477 -0.18 20.87 14.87
C SER A 477 0.81 21.94 15.33
N LEU A 478 1.53 22.54 14.39
CA LEU A 478 2.49 23.63 14.65
C LEU A 478 2.05 24.89 13.94
N THR A 479 1.87 25.96 14.69
CA THR A 479 1.38 27.26 14.22
C THR A 479 2.41 28.34 14.52
N PRO A 480 2.82 29.19 13.55
CA PRO A 480 3.67 30.32 13.83
C PRO A 480 2.87 31.45 14.51
N GLN A 481 3.50 32.12 15.45
CA GLN A 481 3.00 33.34 16.10
C GLN A 481 4.04 34.43 15.98
N VAL A 482 3.73 35.47 15.22
CA VAL A 482 4.64 36.61 14.94
C VAL A 482 4.16 37.84 15.65
N VAL A 483 5.06 38.52 16.40
CA VAL A 483 4.86 39.83 16.99
C VAL A 483 5.83 40.78 16.32
N LEU A 484 5.30 41.86 15.71
CA LEU A 484 6.11 42.90 15.08
C LEU A 484 6.32 44.07 16.01
N GLY A 485 7.55 44.56 16.08
CA GLY A 485 7.92 45.80 16.75
C GLY A 485 7.43 47.03 15.99
N ALA A 486 7.56 48.17 16.61
CA ALA A 486 7.17 49.49 16.02
C ALA A 486 7.98 49.86 14.76
N ASP A 487 9.12 49.23 14.56
CA ASP A 487 9.99 49.39 13.39
C ASP A 487 9.64 48.46 12.23
N GLY A 488 8.59 47.62 12.40
CA GLY A 488 8.15 46.65 11.39
C GLY A 488 9.01 45.41 11.32
N ARG A 489 9.90 45.18 12.29
CA ARG A 489 10.71 43.99 12.40
C ARG A 489 10.08 42.97 13.38
N ILE A 490 10.49 41.73 13.30
CA ILE A 490 10.05 40.68 14.23
C ILE A 490 10.62 41.02 15.62
N GLU A 491 9.75 41.34 16.58
CA GLU A 491 10.08 41.46 17.99
C GLU A 491 10.16 40.09 18.62
N GLU A 492 9.19 39.22 18.33
CA GLU A 492 9.17 37.82 18.75
C GLU A 492 8.53 36.94 17.67
N LEU A 493 9.13 35.78 17.41
CA LEU A 493 8.52 34.69 16.66
C LEU A 493 8.49 33.47 17.56
N ALA A 494 7.32 32.84 17.70
CA ALA A 494 7.16 31.61 18.45
C ALA A 494 6.44 30.56 17.59
N VAL A 495 6.73 29.30 17.87
CA VAL A 495 5.97 28.14 17.37
C VAL A 495 5.06 27.66 18.50
N VAL A 496 3.75 27.67 18.25
CA VAL A 496 2.72 27.13 19.13
C VAL A 496 2.43 25.70 18.71
N GLN A 497 2.53 24.78 19.65
CA GLN A 497 2.25 23.38 19.45
C GLN A 497 0.93 22.99 20.13
N GLU A 498 0.07 22.28 19.38
CA GLU A 498 -1.20 21.74 19.86
C GLU A 498 -1.30 20.27 19.54
N ALA A 499 -2.05 19.54 20.38
CA ALA A 499 -2.40 18.14 20.20
C ALA A 499 -3.92 17.97 20.21
N ALA A 500 -4.42 16.89 19.63
CA ALA A 500 -5.83 16.54 19.74
C ALA A 500 -6.19 16.22 21.20
N GLU A 501 -7.40 16.58 21.61
CA GLU A 501 -7.88 16.35 22.99
C GLU A 501 -7.83 14.85 23.38
N SER A 502 -8.14 13.97 22.44
CA SER A 502 -8.07 12.50 22.62
C SER A 502 -6.64 11.95 22.71
N TYR A 503 -5.64 12.69 22.23
CA TYR A 503 -4.22 12.32 22.21
C TYR A 503 -3.37 13.55 22.59
N PRO A 504 -3.34 13.96 23.86
CA PRO A 504 -2.84 15.27 24.29
C PRO A 504 -1.32 15.37 24.39
N GLU A 505 -0.58 14.42 23.85
CA GLU A 505 0.87 14.38 23.91
C GLU A 505 1.50 15.50 23.06
N LEU A 506 2.29 16.36 23.68
CA LEU A 506 3.12 17.38 23.01
C LEU A 506 4.53 16.83 22.83
N ARG A 507 4.89 16.50 21.60
CA ARG A 507 6.18 15.86 21.29
C ARG A 507 7.28 16.89 21.12
N PRO A 508 8.55 16.52 21.40
CA PRO A 508 9.69 17.34 21.01
C PRO A 508 9.90 17.23 19.48
N HIS A 509 9.95 18.37 18.79
CA HIS A 509 10.19 18.41 17.34
C HIS A 509 11.47 19.15 17.03
N ARG A 510 12.27 18.64 16.09
CA ARG A 510 13.29 19.41 15.38
C ARG A 510 12.66 19.98 14.11
N VAL A 511 12.57 21.30 13.99
CA VAL A 511 11.96 21.97 12.84
C VAL A 511 12.86 23.04 12.25
N ALA A 512 12.74 23.26 10.95
CA ALA A 512 13.16 24.47 10.32
C ALA A 512 11.98 25.45 10.24
N VAL A 513 12.22 26.73 10.50
CA VAL A 513 11.25 27.82 10.31
C VAL A 513 11.79 28.73 9.22
N GLY A 514 11.09 28.77 8.08
CA GLY A 514 11.42 29.63 6.93
C GLY A 514 10.61 30.91 6.92
N LEU A 515 11.28 32.04 6.66
CA LEU A 515 10.65 33.31 6.41
C LEU A 515 10.73 33.67 4.93
N TYR A 516 9.58 33.95 4.33
CA TYR A 516 9.45 34.21 2.91
C TYR A 516 8.95 35.65 2.67
N GLN A 517 9.46 36.26 1.62
CA GLN A 517 9.08 37.62 1.22
C GLN A 517 8.79 37.64 -0.27
N ARG A 518 7.83 38.50 -0.67
CA ARG A 518 7.50 38.70 -2.08
C ARG A 518 8.54 39.58 -2.73
N SER A 519 9.09 39.11 -3.83
CA SER A 519 9.90 39.92 -4.72
C SER A 519 9.04 40.87 -5.56
N GLN A 520 9.68 41.82 -6.22
CA GLN A 520 8.99 42.76 -7.13
C GLN A 520 8.30 42.09 -8.33
N VAL A 521 8.71 40.85 -8.67
CA VAL A 521 8.13 40.06 -9.74
C VAL A 521 7.08 39.08 -9.24
N GLY A 522 6.73 39.09 -7.95
CA GLY A 522 5.69 38.27 -7.34
C GLY A 522 6.13 36.88 -6.92
N ALA A 523 7.44 36.59 -7.00
CA ALA A 523 7.99 35.35 -6.43
C ALA A 523 8.02 35.42 -4.91
N LEU A 524 7.73 34.31 -4.23
CA LEU A 524 7.90 34.14 -2.79
C LEU A 524 9.24 33.41 -2.56
N GLU A 525 10.20 34.14 -2.01
CA GLU A 525 11.57 33.66 -1.82
C GLU A 525 11.92 33.62 -0.33
N ARG A 526 12.57 32.52 0.11
CA ARG A 526 13.03 32.37 1.48
C ARG A 526 14.24 33.30 1.71
N TYR A 527 14.10 34.27 2.61
CA TYR A 527 15.16 35.22 2.93
C TYR A 527 15.85 34.95 4.29
N ALA A 528 15.17 34.20 5.17
CA ALA A 528 15.73 33.77 6.45
C ALA A 528 15.23 32.37 6.82
N ARG A 529 16.05 31.65 7.59
CA ARG A 529 15.75 30.30 8.07
C ARG A 529 16.45 30.06 9.41
N ALA A 530 15.75 29.43 10.33
CA ALA A 530 16.36 28.94 11.58
C ALA A 530 15.89 27.51 11.86
N GLU A 531 16.77 26.70 12.42
CA GLU A 531 16.41 25.40 13.00
C GLU A 531 16.28 25.53 14.50
N THR A 532 15.21 24.97 15.04
CA THR A 532 14.97 25.03 16.48
C THR A 532 14.35 23.73 16.99
N ASP A 533 14.53 23.44 18.28
CA ASP A 533 13.88 22.34 18.98
C ASP A 533 12.61 22.88 19.62
N VAL A 534 11.45 22.48 19.10
CA VAL A 534 10.14 22.80 19.68
C VAL A 534 9.86 21.85 20.83
N ALA A 535 9.59 22.39 22.02
CA ALA A 535 9.25 21.64 23.21
C ALA A 535 8.09 22.30 23.97
N GLY A 536 7.14 21.48 24.41
CA GLY A 536 5.95 21.97 25.10
C GLY A 536 5.01 22.78 24.18
N ALA A 537 4.09 23.54 24.79
CA ALA A 537 3.01 24.20 24.04
C ALA A 537 3.48 25.45 23.24
N ARG A 538 4.61 26.05 23.60
CA ARG A 538 5.11 27.26 22.95
C ARG A 538 6.62 27.35 23.05
N THR A 539 7.27 27.58 21.90
CA THR A 539 8.72 27.73 21.80
C THR A 539 9.06 29.01 21.03
N VAL A 540 9.88 29.87 21.62
CA VAL A 540 10.37 31.09 20.96
C VAL A 540 11.56 30.76 20.07
N VAL A 541 11.54 31.24 18.83
CA VAL A 541 12.60 31.11 17.84
C VAL A 541 13.43 32.39 17.83
N SER A 542 14.34 32.51 18.79
CA SER A 542 15.13 33.71 19.05
C SER A 542 16.04 34.11 17.90
N GLU A 543 16.48 33.17 17.09
CA GLU A 543 17.37 33.32 15.94
C GLU A 543 16.75 34.20 14.82
N LEU A 544 15.43 34.29 14.79
CA LEU A 544 14.67 35.07 13.81
C LEU A 544 14.22 36.44 14.34
N ALA A 545 14.51 36.79 15.60
CA ALA A 545 14.24 38.11 16.14
C ALA A 545 15.08 39.20 15.42
N GLY A 546 14.46 40.33 15.11
CA GLY A 546 15.05 41.41 14.34
C GLY A 546 15.04 41.25 12.84
N ALA A 547 14.55 40.13 12.31
CA ALA A 547 14.32 39.96 10.86
C ALA A 547 13.18 40.87 10.38
N ASP A 548 13.15 41.22 9.10
CA ASP A 548 12.07 41.99 8.49
C ASP A 548 10.75 41.22 8.54
N ALA A 549 9.60 41.90 8.55
CA ALA A 549 8.28 41.28 8.56
C ALA A 549 8.12 40.32 7.36
N PRO A 550 7.80 39.05 7.56
CA PRO A 550 7.60 38.11 6.47
C PRO A 550 6.21 38.25 5.84
N ASP A 551 6.09 37.93 4.56
CA ASP A 551 4.79 37.68 3.91
C ASP A 551 4.27 36.28 4.23
N LEU A 552 5.17 35.29 4.42
CA LEU A 552 4.82 33.90 4.79
C LEU A 552 5.83 33.36 5.80
N VAL A 553 5.34 32.77 6.88
CA VAL A 553 6.12 31.93 7.79
C VAL A 553 5.75 30.46 7.55
N LEU A 554 6.74 29.66 7.17
CA LEU A 554 6.56 28.22 6.99
C LEU A 554 7.26 27.47 8.14
N VAL A 555 6.46 26.91 9.05
CA VAL A 555 6.97 26.03 10.12
C VAL A 555 7.16 24.64 9.53
N ASN A 556 8.22 23.95 9.95
CA ASN A 556 8.67 22.69 9.36
C ASN A 556 9.08 22.80 7.87
N ASP A 557 9.60 23.95 7.49
CA ASP A 557 10.31 24.13 6.23
C ASP A 557 11.42 23.08 6.10
N ASP A 558 11.69 22.55 4.91
CA ASP A 558 12.55 21.39 4.65
C ASP A 558 12.02 20.03 5.17
N ASP A 559 10.81 19.96 5.74
CA ASP A 559 10.13 18.74 6.16
C ASP A 559 10.93 17.84 7.14
N LEU A 560 11.48 18.44 8.20
CA LEU A 560 12.33 17.73 9.17
C LEU A 560 11.55 16.85 10.15
N THR A 561 10.25 17.10 10.39
CA THR A 561 9.46 16.40 11.41
C THR A 561 8.09 15.97 10.91
N TYR A 562 7.43 15.12 11.68
CA TYR A 562 6.04 14.70 11.45
C TYR A 562 5.09 15.59 12.25
N CYS A 563 4.42 16.52 11.57
CA CYS A 563 3.43 17.43 12.16
C CYS A 563 2.48 17.98 11.11
N LYS A 564 1.30 18.44 11.51
CA LYS A 564 0.44 19.28 10.68
C LYS A 564 0.91 20.74 10.76
N ILE A 565 1.18 21.31 9.61
CA ILE A 565 1.53 22.73 9.47
C ILE A 565 0.25 23.56 9.54
N ARG A 566 0.29 24.64 10.31
CA ARG A 566 -0.73 25.69 10.37
C ARG A 566 -0.12 27.02 9.96
N PHE A 567 -0.97 27.93 9.55
CA PHE A 567 -0.56 29.28 9.15
C PHE A 567 -1.15 30.33 10.08
N ASP A 568 -0.44 31.43 10.28
CA ASP A 568 -1.04 32.65 10.80
C ASP A 568 -1.90 33.34 9.71
N GLU A 569 -2.65 34.36 10.08
CA GLU A 569 -3.56 35.07 9.17
C GLU A 569 -2.82 35.71 7.99
N THR A 570 -1.64 36.29 8.22
CA THR A 570 -0.82 36.90 7.17
C THR A 570 -0.32 35.87 6.17
N SER A 571 0.23 34.79 6.67
CA SER A 571 0.71 33.68 5.83
C SER A 571 -0.41 33.05 5.00
N LEU A 572 -1.59 32.81 5.60
CA LEU A 572 -2.74 32.26 4.89
C LEU A 572 -3.27 33.24 3.82
N ALA A 573 -3.34 34.52 4.12
CA ALA A 573 -3.73 35.56 3.14
C ALA A 573 -2.73 35.64 1.98
N THR A 574 -1.43 35.55 2.27
CA THR A 574 -0.39 35.50 1.22
C THR A 574 -0.52 34.27 0.34
N LEU A 575 -0.74 33.10 0.92
CA LEU A 575 -0.92 31.85 0.13
C LEU A 575 -2.15 31.90 -0.76
N ARG A 576 -3.26 32.48 -0.30
CA ARG A 576 -4.48 32.65 -1.12
C ARG A 576 -4.22 33.44 -2.41
N GLU A 577 -3.27 34.40 -2.38
CA GLU A 577 -2.98 35.28 -3.51
C GLU A 577 -1.72 34.90 -4.28
N HIS A 578 -0.74 34.25 -3.63
CA HIS A 578 0.61 34.14 -4.17
C HIS A 578 1.24 32.75 -4.07
N LEU A 579 0.47 31.71 -3.73
CA LEU A 579 0.99 30.32 -3.58
C LEU A 579 1.83 29.86 -4.79
N GLY A 580 1.36 30.13 -6.02
CA GLY A 580 2.09 29.81 -7.24
C GLY A 580 3.39 30.61 -7.45
N GLY A 581 3.72 31.54 -6.55
CA GLY A 581 4.98 32.28 -6.53
C GLY A 581 6.07 31.65 -5.67
N LEU A 582 5.76 30.60 -4.89
CA LEU A 582 6.78 29.85 -4.14
C LEU A 582 7.74 29.16 -5.11
N THR A 583 9.02 29.54 -5.03
CA THR A 583 10.05 29.04 -5.95
C THR A 583 10.60 27.66 -5.55
N ASP A 584 10.60 27.38 -4.24
CA ASP A 584 11.04 26.09 -3.71
C ASP A 584 9.90 25.04 -3.87
N PRO A 585 10.10 23.96 -4.63
CA PRO A 585 9.04 22.96 -4.85
C PRO A 585 8.62 22.21 -3.57
N LEU A 586 9.57 21.93 -2.65
CA LEU A 586 9.24 21.27 -1.39
C LEU A 586 8.40 22.18 -0.49
N ALA A 587 8.79 23.45 -0.36
CA ALA A 587 8.01 24.42 0.41
C ALA A 587 6.59 24.59 -0.16
N ARG A 588 6.45 24.59 -1.49
CA ARG A 588 5.15 24.67 -2.18
C ARG A 588 4.31 23.42 -1.92
N ALA A 589 4.90 22.22 -1.99
CA ALA A 589 4.23 20.95 -1.68
C ALA A 589 3.77 20.89 -0.21
N LEU A 590 4.59 21.38 0.73
CA LEU A 590 4.23 21.51 2.15
C LEU A 590 3.04 22.46 2.36
N CYS A 591 3.02 23.60 1.66
CA CYS A 591 1.90 24.53 1.72
C CYS A 591 0.62 23.89 1.15
N TRP A 592 0.69 23.17 0.04
CA TRP A 592 -0.44 22.43 -0.50
C TRP A 592 -0.97 21.38 0.47
N SER A 593 -0.08 20.58 1.06
CA SER A 593 -0.44 19.57 2.08
C SER A 593 -1.10 20.22 3.30
N ALA A 594 -0.59 21.38 3.76
CA ALA A 594 -1.15 22.11 4.88
C ALA A 594 -2.56 22.65 4.56
N LEU A 595 -2.78 23.23 3.37
CA LEU A 595 -4.09 23.71 2.92
C LEU A 595 -5.10 22.55 2.80
N TRP A 596 -4.68 21.41 2.29
CA TRP A 596 -5.50 20.20 2.28
C TRP A 596 -5.89 19.74 3.68
N ASN A 597 -4.94 19.70 4.61
CA ASN A 597 -5.22 19.38 6.01
C ASN A 597 -6.17 20.40 6.67
N LEU A 598 -6.07 21.69 6.36
CA LEU A 598 -7.03 22.69 6.81
C LEU A 598 -8.44 22.41 6.26
N THR A 599 -8.56 21.99 5.00
CA THR A 599 -9.84 21.64 4.39
C THR A 599 -10.46 20.42 5.07
N ARG A 600 -9.68 19.35 5.29
CA ARG A 600 -10.14 18.15 6.00
C ARG A 600 -10.53 18.41 7.46
N ASP A 601 -9.89 19.39 8.09
CA ASP A 601 -10.19 19.79 9.47
C ASP A 601 -11.32 20.82 9.58
N ALA A 602 -11.99 21.15 8.46
CA ALA A 602 -13.06 22.15 8.36
C ALA A 602 -12.62 23.56 8.80
N LEU A 603 -11.35 23.91 8.57
CA LEU A 603 -10.75 25.23 8.84
C LEU A 603 -10.56 26.06 7.55
N LEU A 604 -10.64 25.43 6.39
CA LEU A 604 -10.64 26.05 5.08
C LEU A 604 -11.85 25.51 4.29
N PRO A 605 -12.75 26.34 3.78
CA PRO A 605 -13.87 25.90 2.95
C PRO A 605 -13.40 25.09 1.72
N ALA A 606 -14.12 24.04 1.36
CA ALA A 606 -13.78 23.21 0.19
C ALA A 606 -13.74 24.04 -1.11
N ARG A 607 -14.68 24.99 -1.29
CA ARG A 607 -14.68 25.92 -2.44
C ARG A 607 -13.44 26.79 -2.53
N ASP A 608 -12.89 27.20 -1.38
CA ASP A 608 -11.65 28.00 -1.34
C ASP A 608 -10.46 27.15 -1.78
N PHE A 609 -10.38 25.90 -1.31
CA PHE A 609 -9.33 24.96 -1.73
C PHE A 609 -9.42 24.66 -3.22
N VAL A 610 -10.61 24.34 -3.75
CA VAL A 610 -10.85 24.14 -5.19
C VAL A 610 -10.46 25.39 -5.98
N GLY A 611 -10.82 26.58 -5.48
CA GLY A 611 -10.43 27.85 -6.09
C GLY A 611 -8.93 28.08 -6.15
N LEU A 612 -8.19 27.65 -5.10
CA LEU A 612 -6.73 27.71 -5.09
C LEU A 612 -6.12 26.74 -6.12
N VAL A 613 -6.64 25.51 -6.22
CA VAL A 613 -6.20 24.54 -7.23
C VAL A 613 -6.44 25.10 -8.63
N LEU A 614 -7.63 25.62 -8.93
CA LEU A 614 -7.94 26.23 -10.23
C LEU A 614 -7.03 27.43 -10.57
N ARG A 615 -6.61 28.18 -9.57
CA ARG A 615 -5.77 29.37 -9.77
C ARG A 615 -4.29 29.05 -9.95
N PHE A 616 -3.79 28.01 -9.29
CA PHE A 616 -2.33 27.81 -9.16
C PHE A 616 -1.79 26.48 -9.64
N ALA A 617 -2.62 25.43 -9.76
CA ALA A 617 -2.13 24.09 -10.13
C ALA A 617 -1.51 24.04 -11.54
N GLY A 618 -1.95 24.88 -12.47
CA GLY A 618 -1.33 25.03 -13.79
C GLY A 618 0.13 25.52 -13.76
N ARG A 619 0.60 26.02 -12.60
CA ARG A 619 1.99 26.44 -12.38
C ARG A 619 2.82 25.42 -11.61
N GLU A 620 2.21 24.31 -11.21
CA GLU A 620 2.92 23.27 -10.48
C GLU A 620 3.91 22.55 -11.39
N SER A 621 5.18 22.56 -10.98
CA SER A 621 6.26 21.96 -11.75
C SER A 621 6.47 20.48 -11.43
N ASP A 622 6.08 20.05 -10.23
CA ASP A 622 6.18 18.66 -9.84
C ASP A 622 4.92 17.90 -10.27
N ILE A 623 5.09 16.89 -11.11
CA ILE A 623 3.97 16.13 -11.69
C ILE A 623 3.26 15.27 -10.63
N GLY A 624 3.98 14.78 -9.63
CA GLY A 624 3.40 14.01 -8.53
C GLY A 624 2.50 14.90 -7.66
N VAL A 625 2.95 16.12 -7.34
CA VAL A 625 2.15 17.12 -6.62
C VAL A 625 0.92 17.50 -7.45
N LEU A 626 1.06 17.79 -8.75
CA LEU A 626 -0.07 18.11 -9.62
C LEU A 626 -1.15 17.02 -9.57
N GLN A 627 -0.76 15.75 -9.71
CA GLN A 627 -1.70 14.62 -9.66
C GLN A 627 -2.39 14.50 -8.29
N MET A 628 -1.67 14.78 -7.19
CA MET A 628 -2.28 14.83 -5.86
C MET A 628 -3.28 15.97 -5.71
N LEU A 629 -2.99 17.15 -6.28
CA LEU A 629 -3.92 18.30 -6.30
C LEU A 629 -5.22 17.96 -7.05
N HIS A 630 -5.14 17.24 -8.16
CA HIS A 630 -6.30 16.75 -8.88
C HIS A 630 -7.17 15.84 -8.00
N ALA A 631 -6.57 14.85 -7.33
CA ALA A 631 -7.28 13.93 -6.44
C ALA A 631 -7.87 14.66 -5.21
N TRP A 632 -7.16 15.61 -4.64
CA TRP A 632 -7.66 16.41 -3.51
C TRP A 632 -8.79 17.37 -3.91
N ALA A 633 -8.71 17.99 -5.09
CA ALA A 633 -9.78 18.85 -5.60
C ALA A 633 -11.07 18.07 -5.86
N GLU A 634 -10.96 16.88 -6.44
CA GLU A 634 -12.10 15.96 -6.61
C GLU A 634 -12.67 15.55 -5.25
N SER A 635 -11.82 15.10 -4.32
CA SER A 635 -12.24 14.73 -2.97
C SER A 635 -12.89 15.90 -2.21
N ALA A 636 -12.34 17.12 -2.34
CA ALA A 636 -12.93 18.33 -1.76
C ALA A 636 -14.34 18.57 -2.30
N LEU A 637 -14.51 18.47 -3.61
CA LEU A 637 -15.82 18.64 -4.26
C LEU A 637 -16.82 17.57 -3.85
N VAL A 638 -16.43 16.31 -3.91
CA VAL A 638 -17.34 15.16 -3.71
C VAL A 638 -17.79 15.04 -2.26
N HIS A 639 -16.86 15.22 -1.29
CA HIS A 639 -17.11 14.92 0.11
C HIS A 639 -17.24 16.16 1.01
N TYR A 640 -16.43 17.20 0.80
CA TYR A 640 -16.34 18.34 1.72
C TYR A 640 -17.09 19.58 1.27
N ALA A 641 -17.44 19.69 -0.02
CA ALA A 641 -18.23 20.80 -0.52
C ALA A 641 -19.70 20.71 -0.12
N ALA A 642 -20.28 21.87 0.21
CA ALA A 642 -21.72 21.98 0.46
C ALA A 642 -22.54 21.49 -0.75
N PRO A 643 -23.57 20.66 -0.55
CA PRO A 643 -24.34 20.05 -1.64
C PRO A 643 -24.78 21.04 -2.71
N GLN A 644 -25.17 22.26 -2.31
CA GLN A 644 -25.67 23.32 -3.22
C GLN A 644 -24.57 23.86 -4.14
N TRP A 645 -23.29 23.69 -3.78
CA TRP A 645 -22.18 24.21 -4.57
C TRP A 645 -21.56 23.16 -5.49
N ARG A 646 -21.81 21.86 -5.27
CA ARG A 646 -21.17 20.74 -6.00
C ARG A 646 -21.30 20.85 -7.52
N GLU A 647 -22.50 21.20 -8.02
CA GLU A 647 -22.70 21.36 -9.46
C GLU A 647 -21.88 22.52 -10.02
N THR A 648 -21.87 23.67 -9.34
CA THR A 648 -21.06 24.83 -9.74
C THR A 648 -19.57 24.54 -9.66
N GLY A 649 -19.12 23.92 -8.57
CA GLY A 649 -17.73 23.53 -8.38
C GLY A 649 -17.25 22.49 -9.39
N GLY A 650 -18.10 21.50 -9.71
CA GLY A 650 -17.79 20.48 -10.72
C GLY A 650 -17.62 21.07 -12.12
N ARG A 651 -18.53 21.99 -12.49
CA ARG A 651 -18.40 22.72 -13.76
C ARG A 651 -17.12 23.53 -13.81
N ALA A 652 -16.80 24.27 -12.74
CA ALA A 652 -15.57 25.06 -12.68
C ALA A 652 -14.32 24.19 -12.78
N LEU A 653 -14.31 22.98 -12.14
CA LEU A 653 -13.19 22.03 -12.26
C LEU A 653 -13.03 21.51 -13.69
N ALA A 654 -14.12 21.14 -14.36
CA ALA A 654 -14.08 20.66 -15.74
C ALA A 654 -13.59 21.75 -16.70
N GLU A 655 -14.14 22.96 -16.59
CA GLU A 655 -13.72 24.14 -17.41
C GLU A 655 -12.23 24.48 -17.18
N GLY A 656 -11.79 24.50 -15.91
CA GLY A 656 -10.39 24.76 -15.56
C GLY A 656 -9.46 23.67 -16.06
N ALA A 657 -9.81 22.39 -15.87
CA ALA A 657 -9.02 21.25 -16.35
C ALA A 657 -8.90 21.27 -17.88
N LEU A 658 -9.98 21.57 -18.61
CA LEU A 658 -9.96 21.69 -20.07
C LEU A 658 -9.09 22.86 -20.54
N ALA A 659 -9.14 23.99 -19.83
CA ALA A 659 -8.31 25.15 -20.16
C ALA A 659 -6.82 24.83 -20.00
N GLU A 660 -6.44 24.20 -18.89
CA GLU A 660 -5.04 23.78 -18.65
C GLU A 660 -4.59 22.69 -19.60
N LEU A 661 -5.45 21.70 -19.91
CA LEU A 661 -5.19 20.67 -20.92
C LEU A 661 -4.83 21.28 -22.29
N ARG A 662 -5.54 22.31 -22.71
CA ARG A 662 -5.31 23.00 -23.98
C ARG A 662 -4.07 23.91 -23.98
N GLN A 663 -3.66 24.39 -22.80
CA GLN A 663 -2.49 25.26 -22.63
C GLN A 663 -1.20 24.49 -22.35
N ALA A 664 -1.30 23.28 -21.83
CA ALA A 664 -0.16 22.44 -21.53
C ALA A 664 0.69 22.19 -22.77
N GLU A 665 2.01 22.04 -22.58
CA GLU A 665 2.95 21.75 -23.65
C GLU A 665 2.52 20.46 -24.38
N PRO A 666 2.36 20.49 -25.70
CA PRO A 666 1.92 19.34 -26.47
C PRO A 666 2.79 18.09 -26.25
N GLY A 667 2.18 16.99 -25.89
CA GLY A 667 2.86 15.71 -25.60
C GLY A 667 3.54 15.63 -24.23
N SER A 668 3.42 16.67 -23.38
CA SER A 668 3.98 16.66 -22.04
C SER A 668 3.21 15.73 -21.09
N GLU A 669 3.86 15.35 -19.98
CA GLU A 669 3.21 14.61 -18.90
C GLU A 669 2.15 15.45 -18.16
N HIS A 670 2.32 16.78 -18.10
CA HIS A 670 1.30 17.70 -17.60
C HIS A 670 0.04 17.65 -18.47
N GLN A 671 0.19 17.63 -19.79
CA GLN A 671 -0.95 17.48 -20.69
C GLN A 671 -1.71 16.17 -20.44
N LEU A 672 -0.98 15.07 -20.24
CA LEU A 672 -1.58 13.76 -19.90
C LEU A 672 -2.32 13.81 -18.56
N ALA A 673 -1.72 14.42 -17.54
CA ALA A 673 -2.35 14.56 -16.21
C ALA A 673 -3.63 15.38 -16.27
N TRP A 674 -3.61 16.51 -17.01
CA TRP A 674 -4.79 17.34 -17.22
C TRP A 674 -5.86 16.66 -18.07
N ALA A 675 -5.48 15.84 -19.07
CA ALA A 675 -6.43 15.06 -19.86
C ALA A 675 -7.20 14.05 -19.00
N ARG A 676 -6.50 13.35 -18.10
CA ARG A 676 -7.11 12.42 -17.14
C ARG A 676 -8.01 13.14 -16.13
N PHE A 677 -7.55 14.27 -15.62
CA PHE A 677 -8.35 15.04 -14.67
C PHE A 677 -9.59 15.66 -15.32
N PHE A 678 -9.47 16.18 -16.55
CA PHE A 678 -10.63 16.63 -17.32
C PHE A 678 -11.66 15.51 -17.51
N ALA A 679 -11.21 14.29 -17.86
CA ALA A 679 -12.10 13.15 -17.98
C ALA A 679 -12.85 12.85 -16.69
N THR A 680 -12.16 12.88 -15.54
CA THR A 680 -12.78 12.67 -14.22
C THR A 680 -13.80 13.75 -13.87
N ALA A 681 -13.54 15.02 -14.22
CA ALA A 681 -14.39 16.16 -13.92
C ALA A 681 -15.53 16.35 -14.93
N ALA A 682 -15.43 15.77 -16.12
CA ALA A 682 -16.39 15.94 -17.23
C ALA A 682 -17.77 15.39 -16.87
N SER A 683 -18.79 16.25 -16.93
CA SER A 683 -20.18 15.90 -16.64
C SER A 683 -21.20 16.64 -17.50
N ALA A 684 -20.84 17.81 -18.04
CA ALA A 684 -21.70 18.57 -18.93
C ALA A 684 -21.79 17.91 -20.32
N PRO A 685 -22.91 18.06 -21.05
CA PRO A 685 -23.07 17.45 -22.37
C PRO A 685 -21.96 17.79 -23.36
N ASP A 686 -21.48 19.02 -23.34
CA ASP A 686 -20.39 19.48 -24.24
C ASP A 686 -19.06 18.82 -23.90
N ASP A 687 -18.76 18.60 -22.59
CA ASP A 687 -17.55 17.88 -22.15
C ASP A 687 -17.58 16.42 -22.60
N LEU A 688 -18.75 15.78 -22.41
CA LEU A 688 -18.95 14.37 -22.81
C LEU A 688 -18.87 14.20 -24.34
N GLU A 689 -19.39 15.15 -25.11
CA GLU A 689 -19.27 15.11 -26.58
C GLU A 689 -17.80 15.32 -27.02
N LEU A 690 -17.05 16.19 -26.33
CA LEU A 690 -15.62 16.34 -26.55
C LEU A 690 -14.83 15.04 -26.27
N LEU A 691 -15.09 14.39 -25.13
CA LEU A 691 -14.44 13.11 -24.82
C LEU A 691 -14.76 12.04 -25.87
N LYS A 692 -16.01 11.98 -26.32
CA LYS A 692 -16.42 11.07 -27.40
C LYS A 692 -15.71 11.42 -28.70
N GLY A 693 -15.62 12.70 -29.07
CA GLY A 693 -14.89 13.16 -30.26
C GLY A 693 -13.41 12.81 -30.22
N LEU A 694 -12.77 12.92 -29.05
CA LEU A 694 -11.37 12.49 -28.84
C LEU A 694 -11.20 10.97 -29.01
N LEU A 695 -12.20 10.17 -28.59
CA LEU A 695 -12.18 8.70 -28.75
C LEU A 695 -12.33 8.24 -30.17
N ASP A 696 -13.22 8.89 -30.95
CA ASP A 696 -13.49 8.52 -32.33
C ASP A 696 -12.64 9.29 -33.35
N GLY A 697 -11.82 10.25 -32.90
CA GLY A 697 -10.89 11.03 -33.73
C GLY A 697 -11.56 12.16 -34.53
N THR A 698 -12.78 12.56 -34.18
CA THR A 698 -13.45 13.74 -34.79
C THR A 698 -13.04 15.05 -34.12
N GLU A 699 -12.50 14.97 -32.90
CA GLU A 699 -11.89 16.05 -32.16
C GLU A 699 -10.44 15.70 -31.86
N GLU A 700 -9.56 16.72 -31.87
CA GLU A 700 -8.13 16.55 -31.60
C GLU A 700 -7.62 17.65 -30.66
N ILE A 701 -6.75 17.31 -29.72
CA ILE A 701 -5.95 18.23 -28.95
C ILE A 701 -4.49 18.03 -29.34
N ALA A 702 -3.82 19.09 -29.77
CA ALA A 702 -2.46 19.01 -30.29
C ALA A 702 -1.51 18.35 -29.27
N GLY A 703 -0.81 17.30 -29.68
CA GLY A 703 0.14 16.55 -28.85
C GLY A 703 -0.48 15.52 -27.89
N LEU A 704 -1.80 15.48 -27.72
CA LEU A 704 -2.45 14.46 -26.92
C LEU A 704 -2.61 13.18 -27.72
N GLU A 705 -1.86 12.16 -27.36
CA GLU A 705 -2.02 10.80 -27.88
C GLU A 705 -3.05 10.05 -27.04
N VAL A 706 -4.17 9.66 -27.65
CA VAL A 706 -5.23 8.91 -27.00
C VAL A 706 -4.91 7.42 -27.12
N ASP A 707 -4.00 6.96 -26.26
CA ASP A 707 -3.60 5.56 -26.16
C ASP A 707 -4.67 4.68 -25.51
N GLN A 708 -4.39 3.39 -25.37
CA GLN A 708 -5.35 2.40 -24.84
C GLN A 708 -5.81 2.73 -23.43
N GLU A 709 -4.91 3.18 -22.55
CA GLU A 709 -5.26 3.52 -21.16
C GLU A 709 -6.08 4.82 -21.08
N LEU A 710 -5.75 5.82 -21.90
CA LEU A 710 -6.49 7.07 -21.95
C LEU A 710 -7.88 6.89 -22.56
N ARG A 711 -8.02 5.95 -23.51
CA ARG A 711 -9.33 5.56 -24.08
C ARG A 711 -10.27 5.06 -22.99
N TRP A 712 -9.80 4.15 -22.12
CA TRP A 712 -10.59 3.67 -21.00
C TRP A 712 -10.91 4.76 -19.99
N ALA A 713 -9.97 5.67 -19.71
CA ALA A 713 -10.20 6.83 -18.85
C ALA A 713 -11.30 7.76 -19.40
N PHE A 714 -11.42 7.90 -20.73
CA PHE A 714 -12.50 8.67 -21.36
C PHE A 714 -13.84 7.92 -21.41
N LEU A 715 -13.79 6.60 -21.53
CA LEU A 715 -15.01 5.77 -21.56
C LEU A 715 -15.72 5.69 -20.21
N GLU A 716 -14.99 5.77 -19.09
CA GLU A 716 -15.58 5.69 -17.76
C GLU A 716 -16.64 6.78 -17.50
N PRO A 717 -16.35 8.10 -17.64
CA PRO A 717 -17.36 9.13 -17.48
C PRO A 717 -18.48 9.03 -18.54
N LEU A 718 -18.16 8.63 -19.77
CA LEU A 718 -19.21 8.41 -20.79
C LEU A 718 -20.16 7.28 -20.39
N ALA A 719 -19.66 6.21 -19.78
CA ALA A 719 -20.49 5.14 -19.24
C ALA A 719 -21.28 5.61 -18.02
N ALA A 720 -20.64 6.35 -17.08
CA ALA A 720 -21.29 6.88 -15.89
C ALA A 720 -22.43 7.85 -16.18
N HIS A 721 -22.38 8.55 -17.31
CA HIS A 721 -23.43 9.46 -17.77
C HIS A 721 -24.35 8.85 -18.84
N GLY A 722 -24.20 7.54 -19.12
CA GLY A 722 -25.10 6.80 -20.04
C GLY A 722 -24.87 7.08 -21.52
N VAL A 723 -23.77 7.73 -21.91
CA VAL A 723 -23.38 8.00 -23.29
C VAL A 723 -22.76 6.75 -23.94
N ALA A 724 -21.92 6.00 -23.19
CA ALA A 724 -21.36 4.73 -23.64
C ALA A 724 -22.23 3.56 -23.13
N ASP A 725 -22.81 2.82 -24.06
CA ASP A 725 -23.61 1.62 -23.77
C ASP A 725 -22.76 0.34 -23.75
N GLU A 726 -23.36 -0.81 -23.48
CA GLU A 726 -22.70 -2.13 -23.46
C GLU A 726 -22.01 -2.47 -24.79
N LYS A 727 -22.56 -2.01 -25.91
CA LYS A 727 -21.99 -2.31 -27.22
C LYS A 727 -20.71 -1.54 -27.47
N VAL A 728 -20.67 -0.28 -27.03
CA VAL A 728 -19.47 0.57 -27.07
C VAL A 728 -18.38 -0.05 -26.20
N LEU A 729 -18.71 -0.45 -24.97
CA LEU A 729 -17.75 -1.07 -24.03
C LEU A 729 -17.27 -2.45 -24.51
N ALA A 730 -18.13 -3.24 -25.13
CA ALA A 730 -17.75 -4.52 -25.72
C ALA A 730 -16.85 -4.35 -26.95
N ALA A 731 -17.10 -3.32 -27.77
CA ALA A 731 -16.24 -3.00 -28.90
C ALA A 731 -14.85 -2.54 -28.46
N GLU A 732 -14.76 -1.78 -27.36
CA GLU A 732 -13.45 -1.38 -26.82
C GLU A 732 -12.72 -2.56 -26.19
N LEU A 733 -13.40 -3.46 -25.47
CA LEU A 733 -12.77 -4.70 -24.98
C LEU A 733 -12.25 -5.57 -26.14
N ALA A 734 -12.98 -5.65 -27.25
CA ALA A 734 -12.48 -6.38 -28.43
C ALA A 734 -11.21 -5.76 -29.05
N ARG A 735 -10.91 -4.48 -28.76
CA ARG A 735 -9.64 -3.81 -29.13
C ARG A 735 -8.54 -4.07 -28.10
N ASP A 736 -8.92 -4.25 -26.85
CA ASP A 736 -8.05 -4.47 -25.69
C ASP A 736 -8.47 -5.72 -24.92
N ASP A 737 -8.40 -6.87 -25.60
CA ASP A 737 -8.77 -8.18 -25.01
C ASP A 737 -7.66 -8.70 -24.07
N THR A 738 -7.45 -7.95 -23.00
CA THR A 738 -6.43 -8.20 -21.97
C THR A 738 -7.06 -8.20 -20.58
N ALA A 739 -6.32 -8.66 -19.57
CA ALA A 739 -6.75 -8.59 -18.16
C ALA A 739 -7.06 -7.15 -17.72
N SER A 740 -6.23 -6.17 -18.12
CA SER A 740 -6.46 -4.76 -17.85
C SER A 740 -7.71 -4.24 -18.53
N GLY A 741 -7.87 -4.52 -19.85
CA GLY A 741 -9.08 -4.16 -20.60
C GLY A 741 -10.34 -4.75 -19.97
N LYS A 742 -10.26 -5.99 -19.47
CA LYS A 742 -11.37 -6.64 -18.75
C LYS A 742 -11.73 -5.91 -17.46
N ARG A 743 -10.75 -5.51 -16.65
CA ARG A 743 -10.97 -4.71 -15.43
C ARG A 743 -11.64 -3.37 -15.76
N HIS A 744 -11.13 -2.64 -16.75
CA HIS A 744 -11.72 -1.39 -17.22
C HIS A 744 -13.14 -1.57 -17.72
N GLN A 745 -13.40 -2.61 -18.54
CA GLN A 745 -14.75 -2.90 -19.00
C GLN A 745 -15.72 -3.15 -17.85
N VAL A 746 -15.34 -3.98 -16.88
CA VAL A 746 -16.18 -4.30 -15.71
C VAL A 746 -16.48 -3.03 -14.92
N ARG A 747 -15.49 -2.18 -14.68
CA ARG A 747 -15.67 -0.88 -14.03
C ARG A 747 -16.64 0.02 -14.80
N CYS A 748 -16.47 0.18 -16.10
CA CYS A 748 -17.38 0.97 -16.95
C CYS A 748 -18.79 0.38 -16.98
N LEU A 749 -18.94 -0.95 -17.04
CA LEU A 749 -20.25 -1.61 -17.01
C LEU A 749 -21.00 -1.32 -15.70
N ALA A 750 -20.31 -1.40 -14.56
CA ALA A 750 -20.89 -1.09 -13.25
C ALA A 750 -21.16 0.42 -13.04
N ALA A 751 -20.45 1.30 -13.77
CA ALA A 751 -20.63 2.75 -13.71
C ALA A 751 -21.93 3.25 -14.38
N ARG A 752 -22.55 2.47 -15.25
CA ARG A 752 -23.75 2.92 -16.01
C ARG A 752 -24.94 3.29 -15.10
N PRO A 753 -25.69 4.38 -15.42
CA PRO A 753 -26.71 4.95 -14.57
C PRO A 753 -28.06 4.20 -14.68
N SER A 754 -28.12 2.95 -14.25
CA SER A 754 -29.31 2.11 -14.31
C SER A 754 -29.48 1.32 -13.01
N ALA A 755 -30.69 1.32 -12.45
CA ALA A 755 -31.01 0.55 -11.26
C ALA A 755 -30.73 -0.97 -11.44
N ALA A 756 -30.98 -1.50 -12.65
CA ALA A 756 -30.67 -2.90 -12.96
C ALA A 756 -29.15 -3.18 -12.95
N VAL A 757 -28.35 -2.24 -13.46
CA VAL A 757 -26.87 -2.35 -13.42
C VAL A 757 -26.38 -2.34 -11.99
N LYS A 758 -26.86 -1.40 -11.17
CA LYS A 758 -26.46 -1.34 -9.75
C LYS A 758 -26.87 -2.59 -8.98
N ALA A 759 -28.06 -3.14 -9.25
CA ALA A 759 -28.50 -4.39 -8.64
C ALA A 759 -27.61 -5.57 -9.03
N GLY A 760 -27.27 -5.71 -10.31
CA GLY A 760 -26.37 -6.77 -10.78
C GLY A 760 -24.94 -6.63 -10.24
N ALA A 761 -24.39 -5.43 -10.16
CA ALA A 761 -23.08 -5.17 -9.56
C ALA A 761 -23.06 -5.53 -8.07
N TRP A 762 -24.10 -5.16 -7.34
CA TRP A 762 -24.27 -5.54 -5.93
C TRP A 762 -24.30 -7.06 -5.74
N GLU A 763 -25.15 -7.76 -6.51
CA GLU A 763 -25.27 -9.21 -6.45
C GLU A 763 -23.93 -9.91 -6.72
N GLN A 764 -23.18 -9.44 -7.72
CA GLN A 764 -21.88 -10.01 -8.07
C GLN A 764 -20.84 -9.84 -6.97
N VAL A 765 -20.84 -8.73 -6.26
CA VAL A 765 -19.85 -8.41 -5.22
C VAL A 765 -20.24 -9.00 -3.86
N VAL A 766 -21.52 -8.88 -3.48
CA VAL A 766 -22.00 -9.19 -2.12
C VAL A 766 -22.53 -10.62 -2.01
N ASP A 767 -23.26 -11.09 -3.02
CA ASP A 767 -24.02 -12.34 -2.96
C ASP A 767 -23.39 -13.49 -3.78
N SER A 768 -22.34 -13.20 -4.56
CA SER A 768 -21.61 -14.20 -5.38
C SER A 768 -20.12 -14.19 -5.03
N ASP A 769 -19.46 -15.34 -5.11
CA ASP A 769 -18.01 -15.51 -4.95
C ASP A 769 -17.27 -15.78 -6.28
N ALA A 770 -17.93 -15.52 -7.41
CA ALA A 770 -17.42 -15.88 -8.74
C ALA A 770 -16.29 -14.95 -9.22
N LEU A 771 -16.25 -13.69 -8.76
CA LEU A 771 -15.27 -12.70 -9.18
C LEU A 771 -13.93 -12.90 -8.46
N SER A 772 -12.82 -12.58 -9.17
CA SER A 772 -11.52 -12.40 -8.53
C SER A 772 -11.49 -11.09 -7.73
N ASN A 773 -10.48 -10.93 -6.85
CA ASN A 773 -10.23 -9.69 -6.11
C ASN A 773 -10.22 -8.47 -7.03
N ALA A 774 -9.44 -8.50 -8.12
CA ALA A 774 -9.34 -7.38 -9.06
C ALA A 774 -10.67 -7.03 -9.75
N LEU A 775 -11.52 -8.01 -10.03
CA LEU A 775 -12.84 -7.77 -10.61
C LEU A 775 -13.85 -7.29 -9.56
N VAL A 776 -13.73 -7.71 -8.31
CA VAL A 776 -14.49 -7.16 -7.17
C VAL A 776 -14.17 -5.68 -7.01
N GLU A 777 -12.88 -5.31 -6.93
CA GLU A 777 -12.44 -3.91 -6.84
C GLU A 777 -12.94 -3.08 -8.03
N ALA A 778 -12.80 -3.58 -9.25
CA ALA A 778 -13.27 -2.89 -10.45
C ALA A 778 -14.79 -2.67 -10.44
N THR A 779 -15.56 -3.66 -9.99
CA THR A 779 -17.02 -3.56 -9.87
C THR A 779 -17.42 -2.53 -8.83
N ILE A 780 -16.79 -2.55 -7.65
CA ILE A 780 -17.00 -1.59 -6.57
C ILE A 780 -16.68 -0.16 -7.03
N ALA A 781 -15.54 0.03 -7.68
CA ALA A 781 -15.14 1.35 -8.20
C ALA A 781 -16.13 1.90 -9.24
N GLY A 782 -16.67 1.04 -10.11
CA GLY A 782 -17.71 1.43 -11.05
C GLY A 782 -19.09 1.67 -10.38
N PHE A 783 -19.42 0.93 -9.34
CA PHE A 783 -20.69 1.07 -8.62
C PHE A 783 -20.84 2.45 -7.98
N GLY A 784 -19.77 2.96 -7.33
CA GLY A 784 -19.77 4.17 -6.52
C GLY A 784 -19.61 5.46 -7.33
N GLN A 785 -20.61 5.89 -8.11
CA GLN A 785 -20.56 7.11 -8.93
C GLN A 785 -21.18 8.32 -8.23
N ALA A 786 -20.42 9.41 -8.05
CA ALA A 786 -20.87 10.62 -7.37
C ALA A 786 -22.06 11.32 -8.05
N SER A 787 -22.19 11.18 -9.39
CA SER A 787 -23.32 11.68 -10.17
C SER A 787 -24.61 10.87 -10.01
N GLN A 788 -24.58 9.73 -9.31
CA GLN A 788 -25.67 8.76 -9.24
C GLN A 788 -26.16 8.52 -7.79
N ARG A 789 -26.04 9.51 -6.91
CA ARG A 789 -26.40 9.40 -5.48
C ARG A 789 -27.80 8.84 -5.24
N GLU A 790 -28.80 9.24 -6.03
CA GLU A 790 -30.19 8.77 -5.93
C GLU A 790 -30.31 7.26 -6.25
N LEU A 791 -29.56 6.77 -7.23
CA LEU A 791 -29.52 5.35 -7.58
C LEU A 791 -28.84 4.49 -6.51
N LEU A 792 -27.92 5.09 -5.76
CA LEU A 792 -27.16 4.42 -4.69
C LEU A 792 -27.89 4.43 -3.34
N ALA A 793 -28.80 5.36 -3.11
CA ALA A 793 -29.50 5.50 -1.83
C ALA A 793 -30.18 4.21 -1.32
N PRO A 794 -30.80 3.36 -2.16
CA PRO A 794 -31.42 2.10 -1.69
C PRO A 794 -30.41 1.08 -1.14
N TYR A 795 -29.11 1.25 -1.37
CA TYR A 795 -28.09 0.31 -0.93
C TYR A 795 -27.56 0.62 0.48
N THR A 796 -27.85 1.81 1.03
CA THR A 796 -27.46 2.14 2.41
C THR A 796 -27.98 1.12 3.43
N PRO A 797 -29.27 0.81 3.52
CA PRO A 797 -29.73 -0.22 4.45
C PRO A 797 -29.17 -1.62 4.12
N ARG A 798 -29.07 -1.96 2.83
CA ARG A 798 -28.53 -3.25 2.39
C ARG A 798 -27.07 -3.46 2.81
N TYR A 799 -26.28 -2.39 2.82
CA TYR A 799 -24.89 -2.45 3.29
C TYR A 799 -24.83 -2.93 4.73
N PHE A 800 -25.56 -2.28 5.63
CA PHE A 800 -25.58 -2.64 7.04
C PHE A 800 -26.15 -4.04 7.33
N GLU A 801 -27.03 -4.53 6.47
CA GLU A 801 -27.57 -5.90 6.55
C GLU A 801 -26.55 -6.97 6.09
N ALA A 802 -25.63 -6.63 5.17
CA ALA A 802 -24.78 -7.60 4.50
C ALA A 802 -23.38 -7.76 5.10
N ILE A 803 -22.79 -6.70 5.69
CA ILE A 803 -21.35 -6.64 5.96
C ILE A 803 -20.87 -7.69 6.98
N GLU A 804 -21.67 -8.06 7.99
CA GLU A 804 -21.28 -9.08 8.97
C GLU A 804 -21.24 -10.47 8.31
N ARG A 805 -22.21 -10.79 7.45
CA ARG A 805 -22.23 -12.03 6.65
C ARG A 805 -21.02 -12.10 5.72
N VAL A 806 -20.78 -11.04 4.95
CA VAL A 806 -19.63 -10.98 4.04
C VAL A 806 -18.31 -11.19 4.78
N TRP A 807 -18.14 -10.53 5.94
CA TRP A 807 -16.94 -10.68 6.77
C TRP A 807 -16.73 -12.11 7.26
N THR A 808 -17.81 -12.82 7.54
CA THR A 808 -17.76 -14.18 8.09
C THR A 808 -17.55 -15.25 7.00
N GLU A 809 -18.13 -15.05 5.81
CA GLU A 809 -18.17 -16.04 4.74
C GLU A 809 -17.06 -15.89 3.70
N ARG A 810 -16.44 -14.69 3.59
CA ARG A 810 -15.42 -14.39 2.58
C ARG A 810 -14.01 -14.40 3.18
N SER A 811 -13.00 -14.38 2.31
CA SER A 811 -11.63 -14.11 2.75
C SER A 811 -11.54 -12.70 3.36
N ILE A 812 -10.54 -12.50 4.23
CA ILE A 812 -10.36 -11.20 4.89
C ILE A 812 -10.13 -10.08 3.87
N GLN A 813 -9.43 -10.37 2.77
CA GLN A 813 -9.19 -9.39 1.71
C GLN A 813 -10.51 -8.93 1.07
N ILE A 814 -11.31 -9.85 0.58
CA ILE A 814 -12.62 -9.53 -0.03
C ILE A 814 -13.55 -8.87 0.99
N GLY A 815 -13.52 -9.31 2.25
CA GLY A 815 -14.28 -8.68 3.34
C GLY A 815 -13.91 -7.21 3.51
N MET A 816 -12.62 -6.90 3.52
CA MET A 816 -12.10 -5.52 3.61
C MET A 816 -12.53 -4.68 2.41
N ASP A 817 -12.40 -5.21 1.19
CA ASP A 817 -12.74 -4.51 -0.05
C ASP A 817 -14.24 -4.15 -0.10
N VAL A 818 -15.10 -5.08 0.28
CA VAL A 818 -16.55 -4.87 0.34
C VAL A 818 -16.93 -3.87 1.43
N VAL A 819 -16.40 -4.04 2.65
CA VAL A 819 -16.75 -3.18 3.80
C VAL A 819 -16.30 -1.74 3.55
N ARG A 820 -15.09 -1.53 3.02
CA ARG A 820 -14.58 -0.19 2.69
C ARG A 820 -15.24 0.40 1.44
N GLY A 821 -15.30 -0.39 0.38
CA GLY A 821 -15.65 0.12 -0.95
C GLY A 821 -17.15 0.33 -1.18
N LEU A 822 -18.00 -0.42 -0.47
CA LEU A 822 -19.46 -0.25 -0.54
C LEU A 822 -20.06 0.56 0.61
N PHE A 823 -19.23 1.07 1.56
CA PHE A 823 -19.74 2.01 2.56
C PHE A 823 -20.44 3.18 1.86
N PRO A 824 -21.65 3.59 2.31
CA PRO A 824 -22.46 4.60 1.62
C PRO A 824 -21.92 6.03 1.82
N ALA A 825 -20.64 6.25 1.55
CA ALA A 825 -19.95 7.54 1.71
C ALA A 825 -20.54 8.66 0.84
N LEU A 826 -21.17 8.29 -0.28
CA LEU A 826 -21.86 9.23 -1.17
C LEU A 826 -23.26 9.61 -0.66
N GLN A 827 -23.82 8.89 0.32
CA GLN A 827 -25.02 9.26 1.05
C GLN A 827 -24.62 10.06 2.31
N ASP A 828 -23.86 11.14 2.10
CA ASP A 828 -23.24 11.97 3.12
C ASP A 828 -24.27 12.87 3.84
N SER A 829 -25.02 12.25 4.73
CA SER A 829 -26.10 12.88 5.49
C SER A 829 -26.05 12.48 6.97
N PRO A 830 -26.70 13.28 7.86
CA PRO A 830 -26.86 12.91 9.27
C PRO A 830 -27.53 11.55 9.46
N GLU A 831 -28.48 11.19 8.60
CA GLU A 831 -29.22 9.91 8.68
C GLU A 831 -28.28 8.72 8.43
N THR A 832 -27.34 8.83 7.49
CA THR A 832 -26.33 7.79 7.24
C THR A 832 -25.37 7.66 8.43
N LEU A 833 -25.03 8.79 9.06
CA LEU A 833 -24.19 8.78 10.27
C LEU A 833 -24.91 8.10 11.43
N GLU A 834 -26.20 8.41 11.64
CA GLU A 834 -27.06 7.78 12.65
C GLU A 834 -27.22 6.27 12.39
N ALA A 835 -27.40 5.85 11.14
CA ALA A 835 -27.48 4.44 10.77
C ALA A 835 -26.16 3.70 11.07
N THR A 836 -25.02 4.34 10.82
CA THR A 836 -23.70 3.77 11.15
C THR A 836 -23.50 3.62 12.65
N ASP A 837 -23.87 4.65 13.42
CA ASP A 837 -23.83 4.61 14.89
C ASP A 837 -24.75 3.52 15.47
N ALA A 838 -25.96 3.38 14.89
CA ALA A 838 -26.90 2.33 15.29
C ALA A 838 -26.36 0.92 14.99
N TRP A 839 -25.73 0.73 13.82
CA TRP A 839 -25.09 -0.55 13.52
C TRP A 839 -23.96 -0.89 14.49
N LEU A 840 -23.06 0.05 14.77
CA LEU A 840 -21.97 -0.13 15.74
C LEU A 840 -22.47 -0.48 17.15
N ALA A 841 -23.58 0.13 17.57
CA ALA A 841 -24.19 -0.14 18.88
C ALA A 841 -24.90 -1.51 18.93
N ALA A 842 -25.53 -1.93 17.83
CA ALA A 842 -26.22 -3.22 17.74
C ALA A 842 -25.26 -4.41 17.60
N HIS A 843 -24.04 -4.21 17.11
CA HIS A 843 -23.07 -5.25 16.79
C HIS A 843 -21.80 -5.14 17.64
N GLU A 844 -21.95 -4.95 18.95
CA GLU A 844 -20.79 -4.90 19.89
C GLU A 844 -19.98 -6.20 19.90
N GLY A 845 -20.60 -7.33 19.58
CA GLY A 845 -19.97 -8.65 19.51
C GLY A 845 -19.40 -9.04 18.14
N ALA A 846 -19.52 -8.19 17.12
CA ALA A 846 -18.94 -8.46 15.81
C ALA A 846 -17.40 -8.43 15.86
N ALA A 847 -16.76 -9.01 14.83
CA ALA A 847 -15.31 -9.07 14.74
C ALA A 847 -14.69 -7.68 14.96
N PRO A 848 -13.68 -7.53 15.83
CA PRO A 848 -13.06 -6.24 16.12
C PRO A 848 -12.54 -5.54 14.86
N ALA A 849 -11.96 -6.30 13.93
CA ALA A 849 -11.47 -5.81 12.66
C ALA A 849 -12.59 -5.22 11.78
N LEU A 850 -13.74 -5.89 11.66
CA LEU A 850 -14.92 -5.35 10.95
C LEU A 850 -15.40 -4.05 11.60
N ARG A 851 -15.53 -4.03 12.93
CA ARG A 851 -15.96 -2.83 13.66
C ARG A 851 -15.01 -1.67 13.46
N ARG A 852 -13.69 -1.93 13.44
CA ARG A 852 -12.65 -0.92 13.15
C ARG A 852 -12.91 -0.27 11.79
N LEU A 853 -13.15 -1.03 10.74
CA LEU A 853 -13.41 -0.51 9.39
C LEU A 853 -14.67 0.36 9.32
N VAL A 854 -15.76 -0.07 9.97
CA VAL A 854 -17.00 0.72 10.02
C VAL A 854 -16.81 2.00 10.84
N LEU A 855 -16.03 1.96 11.92
CA LEU A 855 -15.71 3.13 12.75
C LEU A 855 -14.85 4.15 11.98
N GLU A 856 -13.89 3.69 11.19
CA GLU A 856 -13.08 4.53 10.30
C GLU A 856 -13.96 5.23 9.25
N ALA A 857 -14.83 4.49 8.59
CA ALA A 857 -15.76 5.04 7.61
C ALA A 857 -16.77 6.04 8.23
N ARG A 858 -17.20 5.76 9.45
CA ARG A 858 -18.03 6.66 10.26
C ARG A 858 -17.33 8.00 10.54
N ASP A 859 -16.04 7.98 10.89
CA ASP A 859 -15.28 9.20 11.16
C ASP A 859 -15.06 10.02 9.88
N ASP A 860 -14.71 9.39 8.78
CA ASP A 860 -14.59 10.06 7.48
C ASP A 860 -15.90 10.74 7.08
N LEU A 861 -17.06 10.08 7.29
CA LEU A 861 -18.38 10.67 7.05
C LEU A 861 -18.65 11.88 7.97
N ALA A 862 -18.39 11.74 9.26
CA ALA A 862 -18.56 12.83 10.21
C ALA A 862 -17.66 14.03 9.89
N ARG A 863 -16.45 13.77 9.42
CA ARG A 863 -15.50 14.78 8.95
C ARG A 863 -16.02 15.48 7.69
N ALA A 864 -16.55 14.73 6.73
CA ALA A 864 -17.18 15.26 5.51
C ALA A 864 -18.33 16.23 5.85
N LEU A 865 -19.22 15.85 6.77
CA LEU A 865 -20.34 16.70 7.21
C LEU A 865 -19.88 18.00 7.87
N ARG A 866 -18.80 17.96 8.67
CA ARG A 866 -18.20 19.20 9.24
C ARG A 866 -17.62 20.09 8.14
N GLY A 867 -16.91 19.50 7.16
CA GLY A 867 -16.40 20.23 5.99
C GLY A 867 -17.49 20.90 5.18
N GLN A 868 -18.58 20.19 4.91
CA GLN A 868 -19.76 20.73 4.22
C GLN A 868 -20.40 21.92 4.96
N ALA A 869 -20.47 21.84 6.29
CA ALA A 869 -20.98 22.93 7.10
C ALA A 869 -20.07 24.16 7.03
N CYS A 870 -18.74 23.96 7.08
CA CYS A 870 -17.76 25.02 6.90
C CYS A 870 -17.89 25.68 5.51
N ASP A 871 -18.03 24.87 4.46
CA ASP A 871 -18.17 25.36 3.08
C ASP A 871 -19.50 26.13 2.87
N ALA A 872 -20.60 25.65 3.46
CA ALA A 872 -21.90 26.31 3.40
C ALA A 872 -21.86 27.71 4.07
N ALA A 873 -21.20 27.82 5.22
CA ALA A 873 -21.05 29.10 5.94
C ALA A 873 -20.30 30.14 5.11
N ALA A 874 -19.25 29.74 4.38
CA ALA A 874 -18.51 30.65 3.48
C ALA A 874 -19.38 31.14 2.30
N GLY A 875 -20.27 30.30 1.77
CA GLY A 875 -21.21 30.67 0.71
C GLY A 875 -22.23 31.74 1.09
N THR A 876 -22.57 31.82 2.38
CA THR A 876 -23.53 32.84 2.89
C THR A 876 -22.88 34.17 3.20
N SER A 877 -21.55 34.24 3.41
CA SER A 877 -20.81 35.47 3.68
C SER A 877 -20.36 36.20 2.42
N ALA A 878 -20.43 35.59 1.26
CA ALA A 878 -20.08 36.15 -0.04
C ALA A 878 -21.28 36.77 -0.80
N GLY A 879 -22.53 36.60 -0.32
CA GLY A 879 -23.76 37.23 -0.82
C GLY A 879 -24.11 38.43 0.04
#